data_91fec99db4f765e359fd471c7de569e1
#
_entry.id   91fec99db4f765e359fd471c7de569e1
#
_cell.length_a   1.000
_cell.length_b   1.000
_cell.length_c   1.000
_cell.angle_alpha   90.00
_cell.angle_beta   90.00
_cell.angle_gamma   90.00
#
_symmetry.space_group_name_H-M   'P 1'
#
loop_
_entity.id
_entity.type
_entity.pdbx_description
1 polymer ?
#
loop_
_entity_poly.entity_id
_entity_poly.type
_entity_poly.pdbx_seq_one_letter_code
_entity_poly.pdbx_strand_id
1 'polypeptide(L)'
;MNRLFLTLLLLVGAICAQAQEKIRVACVGNSITYGSGVANREVNAYPVKLQGMLGDAYEVGNFGKPGATLLNKGHRPYTQQQEYKDALAFAGDIVVIHLGINDTDPRNWPNYQDEFIGDYRALIQSFREVNPKARFLIARMTPLSDRHWRYESGTRDWHEQIQEAIAYVARAEKVQMINFFEPLHSYPYILEDNIHPNAEGAHMLAEIVYKGITGNYGGLKMSPFYTDNMVLQYGRDLLIQGMANAGEKVTLSIAGQKLRTTADTDGKWHVTLSPLKSGGPYTLKIEAGKKELVYNNVMAGEVWLCSGQSNMEFMLNQSATGKEDIPLANNSNIRLFDMKARWRTNPVEWDASVLDSLNHLQYFLPTVWTECTPSYASRFSAIAYHFGRMLQDSLQVPVGLICNAVGGSPAEAWVSRRMLEFEFPAILRNWTQNDFIQDWVRGRAAQNVRKSTYKFQRHPYEPCYLFESAILPMEQYPIRGVIWYQGESNAHNIEAHEMLFPRLVRSWRDYWNDADMPFYYVQLSSLNRPSWPLFRDSQRRMMYTINNVGMAVSSDKGNPTDVHPTQKREVGQRLACLALNDTYGFKHVVPSGPLFRNAEFKKGAAYVSFDHADGLRPANEGEELLTFEIAGEDRTFHPAKAVVMEDGKVKVWSKEVKNPTIVRYGWQPYTKANLVNGAGMPASTFRSDF
;
A
#
# COMPACT_ATOMS: atom_id res chain seq x y z
N MET A 1 12.62 30.25 75.89
CA MET A 1 11.81 29.51 74.90
C MET A 1 11.93 30.08 73.48
N ASN A 2 12.18 31.34 73.27
CA ASN A 2 12.18 31.92 71.90
C ASN A 2 13.47 31.78 71.07
N ARG A 3 14.58 31.32 71.65
CA ARG A 3 15.81 31.09 70.86
C ARG A 3 15.93 29.66 70.29
N LEU A 4 15.29 28.69 70.91
CA LEU A 4 15.26 27.30 70.42
C LEU A 4 14.27 27.16 69.24
N PHE A 5 13.20 27.95 69.22
CA PHE A 5 12.22 27.93 68.09
C PHE A 5 12.75 28.56 66.81
N LEU A 6 13.62 29.55 66.89
CA LEU A 6 14.22 30.22 65.74
C LEU A 6 15.29 29.27 65.06
N THR A 7 16.01 28.49 65.83
CA THR A 7 17.02 27.56 65.33
C THR A 7 16.37 26.33 64.70
N LEU A 8 15.20 25.90 65.15
CA LEU A 8 14.45 24.77 64.54
C LEU A 8 13.76 25.21 63.24
N LEU A 9 13.31 26.47 63.10
CA LEU A 9 12.76 27.03 61.87
C LEU A 9 13.85 27.26 60.79
N LEU A 10 15.08 27.57 61.17
CA LEU A 10 16.21 27.67 60.25
C LEU A 10 16.76 26.31 59.84
N LEU A 11 16.59 25.23 60.62
CA LEU A 11 16.94 23.87 60.25
C LEU A 11 15.85 23.19 59.40
N VAL A 12 14.59 23.58 59.47
CA VAL A 12 13.50 23.10 58.62
C VAL A 12 13.48 23.82 57.26
N GLY A 13 14.00 25.08 57.20
CA GLY A 13 14.18 25.84 55.94
C GLY A 13 15.40 25.44 55.11
N ALA A 14 16.28 24.58 55.64
CA ALA A 14 17.45 24.02 54.96
C ALA A 14 17.25 22.58 54.51
N ILE A 15 16.01 22.09 54.41
CA ILE A 15 15.68 21.00 53.52
C ILE A 15 15.78 21.59 52.13
N CYS A 16 17.01 21.65 51.64
CA CYS A 16 17.39 21.96 50.29
C CYS A 16 16.36 21.36 49.36
N ALA A 17 15.72 22.18 48.57
CA ALA A 17 15.37 21.79 47.23
C ALA A 17 16.71 21.42 46.58
N GLN A 18 17.18 20.16 46.75
CA GLN A 18 18.19 19.56 45.92
C GLN A 18 17.59 19.68 44.51
N ALA A 19 18.07 20.65 43.74
CA ALA A 19 17.67 20.76 42.36
C ALA A 19 17.89 19.36 41.76
N GLN A 20 16.83 18.68 41.44
CA GLN A 20 16.90 17.36 40.85
C GLN A 20 17.78 17.48 39.60
N GLU A 21 18.91 16.80 39.62
CA GLU A 21 19.84 16.86 38.50
C GLU A 21 19.11 16.46 37.22
N LYS A 22 19.13 17.36 36.22
CA LYS A 22 18.40 17.12 34.95
C LYS A 22 19.02 15.98 34.20
N ILE A 23 18.16 15.17 33.59
CA ILE A 23 18.59 14.11 32.64
C ILE A 23 19.08 14.79 31.37
N ARG A 24 20.36 14.61 31.03
CA ARG A 24 20.98 15.23 29.85
C ARG A 24 20.79 14.40 28.62
N VAL A 25 20.22 14.98 27.56
CA VAL A 25 20.00 14.33 26.25
C VAL A 25 20.88 14.98 25.21
N ALA A 26 21.90 14.28 24.73
CA ALA A 26 22.80 14.75 23.67
C ALA A 26 22.26 14.32 22.30
N CYS A 27 21.79 15.27 21.48
CA CYS A 27 21.41 15.03 20.09
C CYS A 27 22.63 15.22 19.19
N VAL A 28 23.27 14.10 18.82
CA VAL A 28 24.46 13.99 17.98
C VAL A 28 24.06 13.75 16.54
N GLY A 29 24.62 14.52 15.58
CA GLY A 29 24.22 14.29 14.19
C GLY A 29 24.76 15.28 13.18
N ASN A 30 24.10 15.32 12.04
CA ASN A 30 24.45 16.12 10.88
C ASN A 30 23.58 17.40 10.76
N SER A 31 23.39 17.90 9.53
CA SER A 31 22.56 19.08 9.23
C SER A 31 21.10 18.94 9.68
N ILE A 32 20.55 17.73 9.69
CA ILE A 32 19.16 17.49 10.12
C ILE A 32 19.04 17.68 11.64
N THR A 33 20.00 17.17 12.40
CA THR A 33 20.07 17.43 13.86
C THR A 33 20.32 18.91 14.14
N TYR A 34 21.19 19.55 13.37
CA TYR A 34 21.41 21.01 13.47
C TYR A 34 20.12 21.80 13.23
N GLY A 35 19.25 21.33 12.31
CA GLY A 35 18.02 22.01 11.90
C GLY A 35 18.15 22.79 10.59
N SER A 36 19.04 22.35 9.65
CA SER A 36 19.09 22.91 8.30
C SER A 36 17.75 22.67 7.59
N GLY A 37 17.33 23.65 6.78
CA GLY A 37 16.03 23.58 6.06
C GLY A 37 14.83 23.93 6.93
N VAL A 38 14.99 24.08 8.25
CA VAL A 38 13.89 24.41 9.17
C VAL A 38 13.76 25.92 9.35
N ALA A 39 12.59 26.46 9.01
CA ALA A 39 12.27 27.86 9.28
C ALA A 39 12.27 28.14 10.80
N ASN A 40 12.86 29.23 11.21
CA ASN A 40 13.03 29.61 12.65
C ASN A 40 13.65 28.45 13.46
N ARG A 41 14.82 28.00 13.04
CA ARG A 41 15.58 26.88 13.63
C ARG A 41 15.63 26.89 15.14
N GLU A 42 15.82 28.07 15.74
CA GLU A 42 15.92 28.28 17.19
C GLU A 42 14.66 27.87 17.98
N VAL A 43 13.55 27.69 17.28
CA VAL A 43 12.28 27.25 17.85
C VAL A 43 11.84 25.88 17.28
N ASN A 44 12.20 25.60 16.05
CA ASN A 44 11.62 24.48 15.28
C ASN A 44 12.56 23.31 14.99
N ALA A 45 13.88 23.42 15.25
CA ALA A 45 14.77 22.25 15.14
C ALA A 45 14.30 21.13 16.08
N TYR A 46 14.46 19.86 15.66
CA TYR A 46 13.91 18.75 16.43
C TYR A 46 14.45 18.67 17.88
N PRO A 47 15.73 18.96 18.19
CA PRO A 47 16.20 18.95 19.58
C PRO A 47 15.50 20.01 20.45
N VAL A 48 15.16 21.16 19.86
CA VAL A 48 14.42 22.25 20.57
C VAL A 48 12.98 21.81 20.84
N LYS A 49 12.30 21.22 19.83
CA LYS A 49 10.96 20.65 20.01
C LYS A 49 10.96 19.53 21.06
N LEU A 50 11.98 18.69 21.04
CA LEU A 50 12.16 17.60 22.00
C LEU A 50 12.29 18.15 23.43
N GLN A 51 13.07 19.23 23.64
CA GLN A 51 13.17 19.88 24.96
C GLN A 51 11.78 20.30 25.47
N GLY A 52 10.97 20.90 24.58
CA GLY A 52 9.61 21.33 24.97
C GLY A 52 8.71 20.14 25.33
N MET A 53 8.86 18.99 24.65
CA MET A 53 8.08 17.77 24.94
C MET A 53 8.51 17.07 26.22
N LEU A 54 9.82 17.08 26.53
CA LEU A 54 10.39 16.41 27.71
C LEU A 54 10.23 17.23 28.97
N GLY A 55 10.15 18.58 28.86
CA GLY A 55 9.98 19.52 30.00
C GLY A 55 11.25 19.70 30.81
N ASP A 56 11.09 20.31 32.00
CA ASP A 56 12.19 20.81 32.82
C ASP A 56 13.05 19.78 33.52
N ALA A 57 12.56 18.54 33.59
CA ALA A 57 13.31 17.41 34.14
C ALA A 57 14.47 16.97 33.22
N TYR A 58 14.51 17.46 31.98
CA TYR A 58 15.52 17.15 30.98
C TYR A 58 16.25 18.40 30.53
N GLU A 59 17.49 18.19 30.05
CA GLU A 59 18.30 19.19 29.36
C GLU A 59 18.74 18.62 28.01
N VAL A 60 18.27 19.22 26.91
CA VAL A 60 18.54 18.70 25.53
C VAL A 60 19.59 19.55 24.85
N GLY A 61 20.76 19.00 24.57
CA GLY A 61 21.82 19.61 23.77
C GLY A 61 21.73 19.27 22.27
N ASN A 62 21.89 20.28 21.41
CA ASN A 62 21.99 20.11 19.97
C ASN A 62 23.44 20.13 19.50
N PHE A 63 23.98 19.00 19.13
CA PHE A 63 25.36 18.81 18.64
C PHE A 63 25.38 18.39 17.17
N GLY A 64 24.45 18.92 16.39
CA GLY A 64 24.36 18.71 14.94
C GLY A 64 25.40 19.52 14.17
N LYS A 65 26.11 18.88 13.24
CA LYS A 65 27.08 19.53 12.34
C LYS A 65 26.68 19.36 10.88
N PRO A 66 26.28 20.44 10.16
CA PRO A 66 25.97 20.35 8.75
C PRO A 66 27.10 19.72 7.92
N GLY A 67 26.75 18.74 7.08
CA GLY A 67 27.69 18.01 6.22
C GLY A 67 28.53 16.95 6.91
N ALA A 68 28.37 16.73 8.22
CA ALA A 68 29.19 15.74 8.94
C ALA A 68 28.88 14.31 8.49
N THR A 69 29.96 13.52 8.29
CA THR A 69 29.93 12.09 8.00
C THR A 69 30.16 11.27 9.28
N LEU A 70 29.63 10.06 9.31
CA LEU A 70 30.02 9.07 10.30
C LEU A 70 31.41 8.55 10.04
N LEU A 71 31.70 8.23 8.76
CA LEU A 71 33.01 7.74 8.33
C LEU A 71 34.15 8.69 8.73
N ASN A 72 35.14 8.20 9.45
CA ASN A 72 36.32 8.97 9.89
C ASN A 72 37.23 9.37 8.72
N LYS A 73 37.18 8.65 7.60
CA LYS A 73 37.83 9.03 6.34
C LYS A 73 36.89 9.80 5.39
N GLY A 74 35.68 10.07 5.80
CA GLY A 74 34.73 10.87 5.01
C GLY A 74 35.25 12.31 4.82
N HIS A 75 34.59 13.03 3.90
CA HIS A 75 35.00 14.42 3.57
C HIS A 75 34.84 15.42 4.73
N ARG A 76 34.06 15.08 5.77
CA ARG A 76 33.85 15.87 6.98
C ARG A 76 33.52 15.00 8.19
N PRO A 77 34.50 14.27 8.74
CA PRO A 77 34.27 13.36 9.86
C PRO A 77 33.68 14.09 11.08
N TYR A 78 32.60 13.55 11.65
CA TYR A 78 31.98 14.13 12.84
C TYR A 78 32.93 14.18 14.04
N THR A 79 33.75 13.15 14.23
CA THR A 79 34.74 13.02 15.29
C THR A 79 35.84 14.11 15.28
N GLN A 80 35.99 14.82 14.17
CA GLN A 80 36.95 15.92 14.03
C GLN A 80 36.30 17.31 14.25
N GLN A 81 34.97 17.37 14.48
CA GLN A 81 34.24 18.63 14.60
C GLN A 81 34.21 19.10 16.07
N GLN A 82 34.01 20.42 16.27
CA GLN A 82 33.86 20.99 17.60
C GLN A 82 32.63 20.43 18.30
N GLU A 83 31.52 20.25 17.58
CA GLU A 83 30.26 19.73 18.09
C GLU A 83 30.40 18.33 18.70
N TYR A 84 31.32 17.50 18.20
CA TYR A 84 31.65 16.21 18.82
C TYR A 84 32.32 16.39 20.20
N LYS A 85 33.30 17.33 20.30
CA LYS A 85 33.97 17.63 21.57
C LYS A 85 33.02 18.19 22.59
N ASP A 86 32.11 19.07 22.14
CA ASP A 86 31.09 19.67 22.99
C ASP A 86 30.08 18.63 23.49
N ALA A 87 29.68 17.67 22.61
CA ALA A 87 28.82 16.56 22.97
C ALA A 87 29.44 15.64 24.03
N LEU A 88 30.74 15.31 23.87
CA LEU A 88 31.47 14.56 24.90
C LEU A 88 31.55 15.33 26.24
N ALA A 89 31.88 16.64 26.21
CA ALA A 89 31.91 17.47 27.39
C ALA A 89 30.54 17.61 28.08
N PHE A 90 29.45 17.56 27.30
CA PHE A 90 28.08 17.56 27.82
C PHE A 90 27.78 16.30 28.62
N ALA A 91 28.45 15.20 28.35
CA ALA A 91 28.33 13.91 29.04
C ALA A 91 26.88 13.46 29.23
N GLY A 92 26.13 13.33 28.11
CA GLY A 92 24.70 13.01 28.10
C GLY A 92 24.35 11.69 28.78
N ASP A 93 23.27 11.66 29.55
CA ASP A 93 22.70 10.42 30.11
C ASP A 93 21.98 9.60 29.03
N ILE A 94 21.49 10.31 27.99
CA ILE A 94 20.92 9.73 26.79
C ILE A 94 21.62 10.35 25.58
N VAL A 95 22.08 9.51 24.66
CA VAL A 95 22.75 9.95 23.43
C VAL A 95 21.92 9.51 22.24
N VAL A 96 21.41 10.46 21.47
CA VAL A 96 20.64 10.23 20.23
C VAL A 96 21.57 10.47 19.06
N ILE A 97 21.83 9.46 18.22
CA ILE A 97 22.77 9.57 17.09
C ILE A 97 22.00 9.47 15.77
N HIS A 98 22.13 10.50 14.93
CA HIS A 98 21.61 10.55 13.57
C HIS A 98 22.71 10.97 12.59
N LEU A 99 23.48 10.00 12.10
CA LEU A 99 24.56 10.15 11.10
C LEU A 99 24.37 9.11 9.98
N GLY A 100 25.09 9.28 8.86
CA GLY A 100 25.08 8.38 7.72
C GLY A 100 24.59 9.02 6.41
N ILE A 101 23.72 10.04 6.46
CA ILE A 101 23.15 10.60 5.24
C ILE A 101 24.19 11.29 4.35
N ASN A 102 25.19 11.93 4.93
CA ASN A 102 26.32 12.54 4.19
C ASN A 102 27.33 11.50 3.71
N ASP A 103 27.27 10.32 4.29
CA ASP A 103 28.11 9.17 3.87
C ASP A 103 27.64 8.61 2.52
N THR A 104 26.41 8.89 2.08
CA THR A 104 25.92 8.59 0.73
C THR A 104 26.59 9.40 -0.39
N ASP A 105 27.54 10.29 -0.09
CA ASP A 105 28.32 11.01 -1.10
C ASP A 105 29.31 10.09 -1.82
N PRO A 106 29.52 10.24 -3.15
CA PRO A 106 30.49 9.45 -3.92
C PRO A 106 31.94 9.51 -3.41
N ARG A 107 32.28 10.56 -2.65
CA ARG A 107 33.60 10.70 -2.01
C ARG A 107 33.77 9.81 -0.79
N ASN A 108 32.66 9.30 -0.22
CA ASN A 108 32.64 8.60 1.06
C ASN A 108 32.34 7.11 0.87
N TRP A 109 31.06 6.73 0.67
CA TRP A 109 30.62 5.35 0.71
C TRP A 109 31.34 4.41 -0.24
N PRO A 110 31.49 4.71 -1.53
CA PRO A 110 32.16 3.79 -2.45
C PRO A 110 33.64 3.50 -2.09
N ASN A 111 34.26 4.39 -1.30
CA ASN A 111 35.66 4.29 -0.97
C ASN A 111 35.91 3.69 0.43
N TYR A 112 34.97 3.85 1.37
CA TYR A 112 35.23 3.56 2.79
C TYR A 112 34.12 2.77 3.46
N GLN A 113 33.21 2.16 2.72
CA GLN A 113 32.04 1.44 3.25
C GLN A 113 32.38 0.38 4.30
N ASP A 114 33.52 -0.31 4.13
CA ASP A 114 33.97 -1.37 5.04
C ASP A 114 34.32 -0.84 6.44
N GLU A 115 34.58 0.46 6.57
CA GLU A 115 34.96 1.09 7.84
C GLU A 115 33.75 1.57 8.64
N PHE A 116 32.58 1.71 8.01
CA PHE A 116 31.41 2.34 8.61
C PHE A 116 30.96 1.72 9.93
N ILE A 117 30.88 0.39 9.99
CA ILE A 117 30.49 -0.34 11.20
C ILE A 117 31.51 -0.12 12.32
N GLY A 118 32.82 -0.19 11.99
CA GLY A 118 33.89 0.06 12.93
C GLY A 118 33.86 1.48 13.49
N ASP A 119 33.71 2.46 12.63
CA ASP A 119 33.66 3.88 12.98
C ASP A 119 32.43 4.20 13.85
N TYR A 120 31.26 3.61 13.55
CA TYR A 120 30.07 3.79 14.34
C TYR A 120 30.23 3.20 15.76
N ARG A 121 30.79 2.01 15.85
CA ARG A 121 31.05 1.39 17.17
C ARG A 121 32.07 2.18 17.97
N ALA A 122 33.11 2.71 17.34
CA ALA A 122 34.08 3.60 17.98
C ALA A 122 33.42 4.90 18.49
N LEU A 123 32.50 5.49 17.73
CA LEU A 123 31.72 6.65 18.16
C LEU A 123 30.90 6.34 19.41
N ILE A 124 30.14 5.24 19.43
CA ILE A 124 29.39 4.82 20.62
C ILE A 124 30.31 4.61 21.82
N GLN A 125 31.44 3.95 21.60
CA GLN A 125 32.41 3.66 22.66
C GLN A 125 33.01 4.95 23.27
N SER A 126 33.28 5.99 22.48
CA SER A 126 33.81 7.26 22.99
C SER A 126 32.82 7.97 23.95
N PHE A 127 31.52 7.88 23.72
CA PHE A 127 30.50 8.37 24.66
C PHE A 127 30.39 7.49 25.92
N ARG A 128 30.56 6.16 25.79
CA ARG A 128 30.58 5.25 26.95
C ARG A 128 31.79 5.48 27.86
N GLU A 129 32.91 5.89 27.32
CA GLU A 129 34.11 6.24 28.11
C GLU A 129 33.87 7.46 28.98
N VAL A 130 33.07 8.44 28.48
CA VAL A 130 32.71 9.64 29.24
C VAL A 130 31.57 9.35 30.24
N ASN A 131 30.52 8.65 29.82
CA ASN A 131 29.42 8.24 30.68
C ASN A 131 29.09 6.75 30.46
N PRO A 132 29.64 5.83 31.28
CA PRO A 132 29.40 4.38 31.14
C PRO A 132 27.95 3.95 31.32
N LYS A 133 27.10 4.82 31.90
CA LYS A 133 25.67 4.58 32.12
C LYS A 133 24.79 5.17 31.00
N ALA A 134 25.36 5.83 30.02
CA ALA A 134 24.63 6.46 28.95
C ALA A 134 23.75 5.44 28.18
N ARG A 135 22.50 5.80 27.98
CA ARG A 135 21.57 5.08 27.10
C ARG A 135 21.68 5.64 25.69
N PHE A 136 21.75 4.74 24.70
CA PHE A 136 21.87 5.14 23.30
C PHE A 136 20.59 4.88 22.52
N LEU A 137 20.19 5.86 21.72
CA LEU A 137 19.19 5.75 20.68
C LEU A 137 19.86 6.07 19.35
N ILE A 138 20.01 5.07 18.46
CA ILE A 138 20.54 5.32 17.14
C ILE A 138 19.41 5.34 16.12
N ALA A 139 19.38 6.38 15.30
CA ALA A 139 18.31 6.61 14.36
C ALA A 139 18.62 5.98 13.00
N ARG A 140 17.63 5.27 12.42
CA ARG A 140 17.64 5.08 10.97
C ARG A 140 17.62 6.46 10.30
N MET A 141 18.33 6.59 9.19
CA MET A 141 18.39 7.87 8.48
C MET A 141 16.99 8.29 7.99
N THR A 142 16.78 9.59 7.90
CA THR A 142 15.59 10.14 7.23
C THR A 142 15.55 9.71 5.76
N PRO A 143 14.37 9.66 5.12
CA PRO A 143 14.29 9.39 3.69
C PRO A 143 15.00 10.48 2.87
N LEU A 144 15.49 10.08 1.69
CA LEU A 144 15.89 10.98 0.63
C LEU A 144 14.77 11.05 -0.40
N SER A 145 14.49 12.24 -0.93
CA SER A 145 13.53 12.38 -2.00
C SER A 145 14.03 11.74 -3.31
N ASP A 146 13.13 11.08 -4.04
CA ASP A 146 13.35 10.62 -5.41
C ASP A 146 13.79 11.74 -6.37
N ARG A 147 13.56 13.01 -5.98
CA ARG A 147 13.97 14.21 -6.72
C ARG A 147 15.42 14.64 -6.45
N HIS A 148 16.14 13.96 -5.56
CA HIS A 148 17.56 14.23 -5.31
C HIS A 148 18.40 13.97 -6.57
N TRP A 149 19.29 14.89 -6.92
CA TRP A 149 20.00 14.86 -8.21
C TRP A 149 20.91 13.63 -8.43
N ARG A 150 21.32 12.95 -7.36
CA ARG A 150 22.12 11.72 -7.40
C ARG A 150 21.30 10.48 -7.02
N TYR A 151 19.98 10.58 -6.98
CA TYR A 151 19.13 9.51 -6.46
C TYR A 151 19.41 8.17 -7.14
N GLU A 152 19.35 8.13 -8.48
CA GLU A 152 19.57 6.92 -9.26
C GLU A 152 21.06 6.63 -9.57
N SER A 153 21.97 7.57 -9.30
CA SER A 153 23.42 7.39 -9.53
C SER A 153 24.19 6.92 -8.31
N GLY A 154 23.54 6.19 -7.41
CA GLY A 154 24.13 5.52 -6.27
C GLY A 154 23.59 5.95 -4.90
N THR A 155 23.17 7.21 -4.73
CA THR A 155 22.76 7.72 -3.41
C THR A 155 21.63 6.91 -2.79
N ARG A 156 20.61 6.49 -3.57
CA ARG A 156 19.52 5.62 -3.12
C ARG A 156 20.04 4.27 -2.61
N ASP A 157 20.87 3.62 -3.40
CA ASP A 157 21.37 2.28 -3.09
C ASP A 157 22.35 2.32 -1.90
N TRP A 158 23.19 3.36 -1.81
CA TRP A 158 24.07 3.56 -0.67
C TRP A 158 23.29 3.91 0.60
N HIS A 159 22.24 4.68 0.49
CA HIS A 159 21.34 4.96 1.61
C HIS A 159 20.76 3.65 2.19
N GLU A 160 20.28 2.75 1.36
CA GLU A 160 19.79 1.45 1.81
C GLU A 160 20.87 0.62 2.50
N GLN A 161 22.06 0.52 1.92
CA GLN A 161 23.20 -0.20 2.51
C GLN A 161 23.61 0.38 3.87
N ILE A 162 23.62 1.70 4.01
CA ILE A 162 23.90 2.38 5.29
C ILE A 162 22.81 2.10 6.32
N GLN A 163 21.53 2.06 5.92
CA GLN A 163 20.42 1.68 6.82
C GLN A 163 20.61 0.27 7.37
N GLU A 164 21.05 -0.69 6.55
CA GLU A 164 21.36 -2.05 6.99
C GLU A 164 22.54 -2.07 7.96
N ALA A 165 23.60 -1.30 7.67
CA ALA A 165 24.77 -1.17 8.56
C ALA A 165 24.38 -0.56 9.92
N ILE A 166 23.54 0.47 9.95
CA ILE A 166 22.99 1.07 11.20
C ILE A 166 22.21 0.02 11.99
N ALA A 167 21.32 -0.74 11.32
CA ALA A 167 20.57 -1.80 11.97
C ALA A 167 21.46 -2.92 12.54
N TYR A 168 22.55 -3.26 11.84
CA TYR A 168 23.56 -4.19 12.36
C TYR A 168 24.23 -3.65 13.61
N VAL A 169 24.69 -2.38 13.60
CA VAL A 169 25.32 -1.75 14.76
C VAL A 169 24.39 -1.73 15.97
N ALA A 170 23.09 -1.40 15.76
CA ALA A 170 22.10 -1.40 16.85
C ALA A 170 22.04 -2.76 17.56
N ARG A 171 21.97 -3.84 16.77
CA ARG A 171 21.94 -5.22 17.31
C ARG A 171 23.25 -5.60 17.98
N ALA A 172 24.39 -5.33 17.32
CA ALA A 172 25.72 -5.69 17.83
C ALA A 172 26.07 -5.00 19.14
N GLU A 173 25.74 -3.70 19.26
CA GLU A 173 25.98 -2.88 20.45
C GLU A 173 24.86 -2.96 21.49
N LYS A 174 23.75 -3.69 21.18
CA LYS A 174 22.56 -3.83 22.02
C LYS A 174 21.97 -2.47 22.46
N VAL A 175 21.94 -1.53 21.51
CA VAL A 175 21.35 -0.21 21.70
C VAL A 175 20.01 -0.10 21.02
N GLN A 176 19.17 0.80 21.51
CA GLN A 176 17.87 1.03 20.92
C GLN A 176 18.03 1.70 19.55
N MET A 177 17.33 1.18 18.54
CA MET A 177 17.17 1.84 17.24
C MET A 177 15.83 2.57 17.20
N ILE A 178 15.81 3.81 16.73
CA ILE A 178 14.60 4.59 16.45
C ILE A 178 14.47 4.82 14.93
N ASN A 179 13.25 4.97 14.46
CA ASN A 179 12.97 4.98 13.03
C ASN A 179 12.63 6.39 12.53
N PHE A 180 13.61 7.07 11.91
CA PHE A 180 13.38 8.35 11.24
C PHE A 180 12.98 8.19 9.77
N PHE A 181 12.99 6.97 9.22
CA PHE A 181 12.72 6.71 7.81
C PHE A 181 11.22 6.56 7.53
N GLU A 182 10.63 5.47 7.99
CA GLU A 182 9.26 5.06 7.60
C GLU A 182 8.19 6.11 7.93
N PRO A 183 8.18 6.74 9.12
CA PRO A 183 7.17 7.75 9.43
C PRO A 183 7.21 8.99 8.52
N LEU A 184 8.37 9.31 7.93
CA LEU A 184 8.54 10.47 7.05
C LEU A 184 8.44 10.10 5.55
N HIS A 185 8.63 8.82 5.20
CA HIS A 185 8.75 8.38 3.81
C HIS A 185 7.49 8.62 2.98
N SER A 186 6.32 8.56 3.61
CA SER A 186 5.03 8.83 2.96
C SER A 186 4.68 10.33 2.85
N TYR A 187 5.58 11.22 3.28
CA TYR A 187 5.35 12.66 3.30
C TYR A 187 6.40 13.45 2.50
N PRO A 188 6.52 13.23 1.16
CA PRO A 188 7.58 13.85 0.35
C PRO A 188 7.54 15.38 0.34
N TYR A 189 6.40 16.01 0.67
CA TYR A 189 6.26 17.47 0.75
C TYR A 189 7.07 18.11 1.89
N ILE A 190 7.44 17.33 2.93
CA ILE A 190 8.27 17.86 4.02
C ILE A 190 9.74 18.01 3.64
N LEU A 191 10.18 17.41 2.51
CA LEU A 191 11.56 17.45 2.02
C LEU A 191 11.69 18.42 0.84
N GLU A 192 11.50 19.72 1.08
CA GLU A 192 11.42 20.73 0.01
C GLU A 192 12.72 20.91 -0.78
N ASP A 193 13.87 20.66 -0.17
CA ASP A 193 15.19 20.66 -0.78
C ASP A 193 15.70 19.23 -1.11
N ASN A 194 14.84 18.22 -0.96
CA ASN A 194 15.06 16.80 -1.22
C ASN A 194 15.85 16.03 -0.15
N ILE A 195 16.28 16.67 0.93
CA ILE A 195 17.10 16.06 2.00
C ILE A 195 16.61 16.45 3.39
N HIS A 196 16.39 17.76 3.62
CA HIS A 196 16.15 18.31 4.95
C HIS A 196 14.64 18.40 5.24
N PRO A 197 14.18 17.79 6.35
CA PRO A 197 12.81 17.99 6.81
C PRO A 197 12.54 19.45 7.15
N ASN A 198 11.38 19.96 6.76
CA ASN A 198 10.89 21.27 7.19
C ASN A 198 10.47 21.26 8.66
N ALA A 199 9.86 22.34 9.16
CA ALA A 199 9.47 22.48 10.58
C ALA A 199 8.49 21.37 11.03
N GLU A 200 7.60 20.91 10.15
CA GLU A 200 6.68 19.81 10.43
C GLU A 200 7.42 18.47 10.53
N GLY A 201 8.30 18.17 9.55
CA GLY A 201 9.15 16.98 9.60
C GLY A 201 10.08 17.00 10.84
N ALA A 202 10.63 18.15 11.22
CA ALA A 202 11.41 18.28 12.44
C ALA A 202 10.58 18.00 13.71
N HIS A 203 9.30 18.39 13.75
CA HIS A 203 8.38 18.03 14.83
C HIS A 203 8.16 16.50 14.89
N MET A 204 7.92 15.85 13.75
CA MET A 204 7.80 14.38 13.67
C MET A 204 9.04 13.68 14.21
N LEU A 205 10.25 14.17 13.88
CA LEU A 205 11.49 13.62 14.43
C LEU A 205 11.56 13.78 15.96
N ALA A 206 11.17 14.93 16.48
CA ALA A 206 11.12 15.16 17.93
C ALA A 206 10.17 14.20 18.64
N GLU A 207 8.98 13.95 18.08
CA GLU A 207 8.04 12.96 18.61
C GLU A 207 8.61 11.53 18.63
N ILE A 208 9.33 11.12 17.57
CA ILE A 208 9.95 9.81 17.51
C ILE A 208 10.99 9.66 18.61
N VAL A 209 11.85 10.67 18.82
CA VAL A 209 12.84 10.66 19.89
C VAL A 209 12.17 10.67 21.26
N TYR A 210 11.15 11.50 21.47
CA TYR A 210 10.36 11.56 22.71
C TYR A 210 9.79 10.18 23.07
N LYS A 211 9.13 9.51 22.11
CA LYS A 211 8.58 8.16 22.29
C LYS A 211 9.69 7.16 22.62
N GLY A 212 10.81 7.22 21.91
CA GLY A 212 11.99 6.37 22.14
C GLY A 212 12.60 6.58 23.54
N ILE A 213 12.65 7.82 24.06
CA ILE A 213 13.17 8.13 25.40
C ILE A 213 12.19 7.66 26.48
N THR A 214 10.93 8.04 26.37
CA THR A 214 9.92 7.86 27.41
C THR A 214 9.22 6.50 27.37
N GLY A 215 9.25 5.82 26.24
CA GLY A 215 8.44 4.62 26.00
C GLY A 215 6.94 4.91 25.90
N ASN A 216 6.53 6.18 25.86
CA ASN A 216 5.12 6.56 25.78
C ASN A 216 4.63 6.66 24.34
N TYR A 217 3.97 5.62 23.88
CA TYR A 217 3.36 5.53 22.54
C TYR A 217 1.85 5.86 22.53
N GLY A 218 1.33 6.38 23.66
CA GLY A 218 -0.08 6.74 23.82
C GLY A 218 -0.98 5.57 24.20
N GLY A 219 -0.39 4.50 24.74
CA GLY A 219 -1.07 3.31 25.23
C GLY A 219 -1.64 2.42 24.12
N LEU A 220 -2.51 1.49 24.50
CA LEU A 220 -3.07 0.46 23.60
C LEU A 220 -3.85 1.08 22.43
N LYS A 221 -3.49 0.71 21.21
CA LYS A 221 -4.15 1.11 19.95
C LYS A 221 -4.14 -0.04 18.96
N MET A 222 -5.18 -0.11 18.15
CA MET A 222 -5.32 -1.02 17.00
C MET A 222 -5.47 -0.24 15.71
N SER A 223 -5.20 -0.89 14.57
CA SER A 223 -5.57 -0.38 13.25
C SER A 223 -7.07 -0.02 13.20
N PRO A 224 -7.47 1.04 12.46
CA PRO A 224 -8.87 1.43 12.32
C PRO A 224 -9.76 0.35 11.66
N PHE A 225 -9.18 -0.71 11.13
CA PHE A 225 -9.91 -1.86 10.58
C PHE A 225 -10.48 -2.79 11.65
N TYR A 226 -10.00 -2.68 12.90
CA TYR A 226 -10.58 -3.43 14.02
C TYR A 226 -11.73 -2.65 14.65
N THR A 227 -12.95 -3.07 14.33
CA THR A 227 -14.20 -2.50 14.86
C THR A 227 -15.21 -3.61 15.17
N ASP A 228 -16.29 -3.29 15.85
CA ASP A 228 -17.42 -4.20 15.96
C ASP A 228 -17.87 -4.69 14.58
N ASN A 229 -18.49 -5.85 14.51
CA ASN A 229 -18.99 -6.51 13.30
C ASN A 229 -17.91 -6.96 12.29
N MET A 230 -16.61 -6.85 12.60
CA MET A 230 -15.54 -7.26 11.70
C MET A 230 -15.55 -8.78 11.42
N VAL A 231 -14.91 -9.14 10.30
CA VAL A 231 -14.61 -10.54 9.97
C VAL A 231 -13.11 -10.75 10.07
N LEU A 232 -12.68 -11.71 10.87
CA LEU A 232 -11.30 -12.19 10.89
C LEU A 232 -11.15 -13.40 9.97
N GLN A 233 -10.07 -13.47 9.22
CA GLN A 233 -9.80 -14.59 8.32
C GLN A 233 -9.76 -15.90 9.10
N TYR A 234 -10.52 -16.93 8.68
CA TYR A 234 -10.54 -18.22 9.33
C TYR A 234 -9.58 -19.23 8.70
N GLY A 235 -9.35 -20.34 9.36
CA GLY A 235 -8.69 -21.54 8.79
C GLY A 235 -7.17 -21.44 8.63
N ARG A 236 -6.55 -20.36 9.11
CA ARG A 236 -5.10 -20.20 9.16
C ARG A 236 -4.67 -19.41 10.39
N ASP A 237 -3.39 -19.47 10.72
CA ASP A 237 -2.80 -18.61 11.75
C ASP A 237 -2.96 -17.14 11.37
N LEU A 238 -3.29 -16.30 12.36
CA LEU A 238 -3.48 -14.87 12.15
C LEU A 238 -2.46 -14.09 12.96
N LEU A 239 -1.69 -13.25 12.27
CA LEU A 239 -0.90 -12.23 12.93
C LEU A 239 -1.84 -11.09 13.35
N ILE A 240 -1.99 -10.85 14.63
CA ILE A 240 -2.70 -9.71 15.21
C ILE A 240 -1.66 -8.80 15.85
N GLN A 241 -1.65 -7.55 15.47
CA GLN A 241 -0.65 -6.58 15.92
C GLN A 241 -1.27 -5.22 16.26
N GLY A 242 -0.54 -4.42 17.03
CA GLY A 242 -0.98 -3.09 17.41
C GLY A 242 0.11 -2.36 18.19
N MET A 243 -0.27 -1.26 18.81
CA MET A 243 0.61 -0.40 19.59
C MET A 243 0.22 -0.43 21.08
N ALA A 244 1.21 -0.31 21.97
CA ALA A 244 1.06 -0.03 23.40
C ALA A 244 2.30 0.75 23.88
N ASN A 245 2.37 1.12 25.15
CA ASN A 245 3.62 1.71 25.65
C ASN A 245 4.74 0.66 25.69
N ALA A 246 5.98 1.09 25.50
CA ALA A 246 7.13 0.18 25.52
C ALA A 246 7.21 -0.63 26.83
N GLY A 247 7.40 -1.93 26.72
CA GLY A 247 7.45 -2.84 27.85
C GLY A 247 6.08 -3.18 28.47
N GLU A 248 4.99 -2.63 27.97
CA GLU A 248 3.64 -2.89 28.47
C GLU A 248 3.19 -4.31 28.08
N LYS A 249 2.65 -5.04 29.05
CA LYS A 249 2.14 -6.40 28.81
C LYS A 249 0.77 -6.31 28.14
N VAL A 250 0.62 -7.02 27.01
CA VAL A 250 -0.62 -7.09 26.24
C VAL A 250 -1.22 -8.47 26.35
N THR A 251 -2.52 -8.55 26.58
CA THR A 251 -3.29 -9.80 26.60
C THR A 251 -4.39 -9.70 25.55
N LEU A 252 -4.48 -10.67 24.65
CA LEU A 252 -5.54 -10.83 23.67
C LEU A 252 -6.36 -12.07 23.99
N SER A 253 -7.69 -11.95 23.93
CA SER A 253 -8.61 -13.07 24.18
C SER A 253 -9.72 -13.09 23.13
N ILE A 254 -9.92 -14.25 22.49
CA ILE A 254 -11.01 -14.53 21.55
C ILE A 254 -11.26 -16.03 21.44
N ALA A 255 -12.52 -16.47 21.33
CA ALA A 255 -12.89 -17.85 21.04
C ALA A 255 -12.21 -18.90 21.97
N GLY A 256 -12.06 -18.57 23.25
CA GLY A 256 -11.40 -19.44 24.24
C GLY A 256 -9.87 -19.39 24.22
N GLN A 257 -9.24 -18.76 23.24
CA GLN A 257 -7.80 -18.53 23.21
C GLN A 257 -7.45 -17.29 24.05
N LYS A 258 -6.37 -17.37 24.81
CA LYS A 258 -5.82 -16.25 25.58
C LYS A 258 -4.31 -16.16 25.36
N LEU A 259 -3.87 -15.14 24.65
CA LEU A 259 -2.48 -14.92 24.23
C LEU A 259 -1.89 -13.74 24.98
N ARG A 260 -0.59 -13.80 25.26
CA ARG A 260 0.14 -12.74 25.96
C ARG A 260 1.42 -12.40 25.20
N THR A 261 1.73 -11.12 25.16
CA THR A 261 2.98 -10.58 24.62
C THR A 261 3.39 -9.35 25.42
N THR A 262 4.51 -8.74 25.03
CA THR A 262 4.98 -7.47 25.59
C THR A 262 5.31 -6.56 24.43
N ALA A 263 4.87 -5.31 24.49
CA ALA A 263 5.23 -4.31 23.50
C ALA A 263 6.75 -4.08 23.52
N ASP A 264 7.36 -4.02 22.37
CA ASP A 264 8.80 -3.78 22.20
C ASP A 264 9.19 -2.32 22.50
N THR A 265 10.45 -1.98 22.28
CA THR A 265 10.96 -0.63 22.51
C THR A 265 10.36 0.41 21.56
N ASP A 266 9.74 -0.01 20.46
CA ASP A 266 9.05 0.84 19.49
C ASP A 266 7.55 0.92 19.75
N GLY A 267 7.11 0.32 20.87
CA GLY A 267 5.70 0.27 21.26
C GLY A 267 4.87 -0.71 20.43
N LYS A 268 5.47 -1.48 19.54
CA LYS A 268 4.79 -2.48 18.72
C LYS A 268 4.62 -3.78 19.50
N TRP A 269 3.47 -4.41 19.30
CA TRP A 269 3.23 -5.76 19.81
C TRP A 269 2.52 -6.61 18.76
N HIS A 270 2.74 -7.89 18.81
CA HIS A 270 2.03 -8.86 17.99
C HIS A 270 1.81 -10.17 18.74
N VAL A 271 0.80 -10.90 18.31
CA VAL A 271 0.53 -12.30 18.71
C VAL A 271 0.09 -13.09 17.49
N THR A 272 0.39 -14.38 17.47
CA THR A 272 -0.14 -15.30 16.46
C THR A 272 -1.32 -16.04 17.05
N LEU A 273 -2.51 -15.77 16.53
CA LEU A 273 -3.76 -16.43 16.91
C LEU A 273 -3.88 -17.71 16.09
N SER A 274 -4.10 -18.84 16.77
CA SER A 274 -4.36 -20.12 16.11
C SER A 274 -5.65 -20.06 15.29
N PRO A 275 -5.82 -20.93 14.28
CA PRO A 275 -6.95 -20.88 13.38
C PRO A 275 -8.29 -20.84 14.09
N LEU A 276 -9.12 -19.87 13.76
CA LEU A 276 -10.49 -19.78 14.25
C LEU A 276 -11.38 -20.75 13.45
N LYS A 277 -12.39 -21.31 14.12
CA LYS A 277 -13.48 -22.00 13.41
C LYS A 277 -14.36 -20.95 12.73
N SER A 278 -14.84 -21.27 11.52
CA SER A 278 -15.79 -20.39 10.83
C SER A 278 -17.07 -20.19 11.65
N GLY A 279 -17.64 -19.01 11.58
CA GLY A 279 -18.88 -18.62 12.27
C GLY A 279 -18.65 -17.53 13.32
N GLY A 280 -19.36 -17.59 14.41
CA GLY A 280 -19.42 -16.56 15.45
C GLY A 280 -20.86 -16.40 15.95
N PRO A 281 -21.22 -15.26 16.58
CA PRO A 281 -20.34 -14.12 16.88
C PRO A 281 -19.37 -14.38 18.04
N TYR A 282 -18.15 -13.86 17.89
CA TYR A 282 -17.13 -13.84 18.94
C TYR A 282 -17.00 -12.44 19.53
N THR A 283 -16.38 -12.35 20.71
CA THR A 283 -15.88 -11.09 21.27
C THR A 283 -14.35 -11.14 21.27
N LEU A 284 -13.70 -10.17 20.64
CA LEU A 284 -12.26 -9.96 20.73
C LEU A 284 -11.99 -8.92 21.80
N LYS A 285 -11.20 -9.30 22.82
CA LYS A 285 -10.78 -8.44 23.91
C LYS A 285 -9.27 -8.29 23.92
N ILE A 286 -8.79 -7.05 24.02
CA ILE A 286 -7.35 -6.73 24.10
C ILE A 286 -7.13 -5.81 25.32
N GLU A 287 -6.21 -6.18 26.17
CA GLU A 287 -5.90 -5.46 27.42
C GLU A 287 -4.42 -5.11 27.48
N ALA A 288 -4.10 -3.87 27.85
CA ALA A 288 -2.75 -3.43 28.14
C ALA A 288 -2.78 -2.34 29.22
N GLY A 289 -2.04 -2.54 30.30
CA GLY A 289 -2.05 -1.66 31.45
C GLY A 289 -3.45 -1.47 32.04
N LYS A 290 -3.95 -0.24 32.00
CA LYS A 290 -5.32 0.10 32.46
C LYS A 290 -6.32 0.19 31.30
N LYS A 291 -5.89 0.02 30.06
CA LYS A 291 -6.72 0.18 28.87
C LYS A 291 -7.20 -1.17 28.36
N GLU A 292 -8.46 -1.19 27.98
CA GLU A 292 -9.14 -2.33 27.40
C GLU A 292 -9.81 -1.89 26.08
N LEU A 293 -9.69 -2.72 25.06
CA LEU A 293 -10.44 -2.61 23.80
C LEU A 293 -11.29 -3.87 23.67
N VAL A 294 -12.57 -3.70 23.41
CA VAL A 294 -13.51 -4.79 23.23
C VAL A 294 -14.23 -4.62 21.90
N TYR A 295 -14.16 -5.64 21.08
CA TYR A 295 -14.85 -5.68 19.78
C TYR A 295 -15.87 -6.80 19.80
N ASN A 296 -17.13 -6.43 19.55
CA ASN A 296 -18.27 -7.34 19.62
C ASN A 296 -18.72 -7.76 18.22
N ASN A 297 -19.51 -8.86 18.18
CA ASN A 297 -20.08 -9.38 16.94
C ASN A 297 -19.01 -9.70 15.87
N VAL A 298 -17.85 -10.17 16.31
CA VAL A 298 -16.74 -10.57 15.43
C VAL A 298 -17.06 -11.92 14.80
N MET A 299 -16.95 -12.03 13.50
CA MET A 299 -17.13 -13.26 12.76
C MET A 299 -15.76 -13.83 12.34
N ALA A 300 -15.66 -15.13 12.22
CA ALA A 300 -14.54 -15.81 11.58
C ALA A 300 -15.00 -16.34 10.21
N GLY A 301 -14.39 -15.85 9.14
CA GLY A 301 -14.84 -16.14 7.78
C GLY A 301 -13.79 -15.77 6.74
N GLU A 302 -14.18 -15.64 5.51
CA GLU A 302 -13.33 -15.23 4.40
C GLU A 302 -13.29 -13.70 4.27
N VAL A 303 -12.12 -13.12 4.14
CA VAL A 303 -11.96 -11.67 4.00
C VAL A 303 -11.31 -11.34 2.66
N TRP A 304 -11.97 -10.53 1.85
CA TRP A 304 -11.48 -10.12 0.55
C TRP A 304 -11.37 -8.60 0.42
N LEU A 305 -10.25 -8.15 -0.16
CA LEU A 305 -10.05 -6.74 -0.51
C LEU A 305 -10.53 -6.50 -1.94
N CYS A 306 -11.48 -5.58 -2.10
CA CYS A 306 -12.10 -5.20 -3.37
C CYS A 306 -11.61 -3.81 -3.74
N SER A 307 -10.69 -3.71 -4.72
CA SER A 307 -9.98 -2.48 -5.01
C SER A 307 -9.91 -2.18 -6.51
N GLY A 308 -9.46 -0.99 -6.85
CA GLY A 308 -9.37 -0.51 -8.22
C GLY A 308 -9.90 0.90 -8.41
N GLN A 309 -10.59 1.13 -9.54
CA GLN A 309 -11.15 2.44 -9.85
C GLN A 309 -12.70 2.43 -9.94
N SER A 310 -13.28 3.39 -10.61
CA SER A 310 -14.73 3.66 -10.64
C SER A 310 -15.63 2.46 -10.96
N ASN A 311 -15.18 1.51 -11.79
CA ASN A 311 -15.96 0.32 -12.08
C ASN A 311 -16.02 -0.67 -10.91
N MET A 312 -15.00 -0.70 -10.03
CA MET A 312 -15.07 -1.41 -8.75
C MET A 312 -15.86 -0.60 -7.70
N GLU A 313 -15.69 0.72 -7.67
CA GLU A 313 -16.44 1.63 -6.77
C GLU A 313 -17.95 1.67 -7.08
N PHE A 314 -18.36 1.30 -8.29
CA PHE A 314 -19.72 1.43 -8.81
C PHE A 314 -20.77 0.80 -7.89
N MET A 315 -21.69 1.63 -7.39
CA MET A 315 -22.63 1.22 -6.34
C MET A 315 -23.74 0.29 -6.84
N LEU A 316 -24.22 -0.58 -5.96
CA LEU A 316 -25.29 -1.54 -6.27
C LEU A 316 -26.57 -0.85 -6.73
N ASN A 317 -26.93 0.30 -6.13
CA ASN A 317 -28.13 1.07 -6.53
C ASN A 317 -28.02 1.72 -7.92
N GLN A 318 -26.84 1.80 -8.50
CA GLN A 318 -26.58 2.31 -9.85
C GLN A 318 -26.52 1.17 -10.89
N SER A 319 -26.42 -0.09 -10.44
CA SER A 319 -26.32 -1.25 -11.32
C SER A 319 -27.67 -1.60 -11.96
N ALA A 320 -27.60 -2.24 -13.12
CA ALA A 320 -28.80 -2.64 -13.86
C ALA A 320 -29.77 -3.52 -13.04
N THR A 321 -29.22 -4.30 -12.11
CA THR A 321 -29.94 -5.25 -11.27
C THR A 321 -30.20 -4.73 -9.85
N GLY A 322 -29.80 -3.49 -9.54
CA GLY A 322 -29.85 -2.95 -8.19
C GLY A 322 -31.26 -2.96 -7.57
N LYS A 323 -32.27 -2.66 -8.35
CA LYS A 323 -33.69 -2.69 -7.88
C LYS A 323 -34.12 -4.09 -7.41
N GLU A 324 -33.61 -5.15 -8.05
CA GLU A 324 -33.90 -6.54 -7.72
C GLU A 324 -33.05 -7.02 -6.54
N ASP A 325 -31.77 -6.66 -6.54
CA ASP A 325 -30.77 -7.18 -5.59
C ASP A 325 -30.83 -6.54 -4.22
N ILE A 326 -31.10 -5.22 -4.14
CA ILE A 326 -31.10 -4.48 -2.88
C ILE A 326 -32.10 -5.07 -1.86
N PRO A 327 -33.36 -5.36 -2.20
CA PRO A 327 -34.28 -5.98 -1.24
C PRO A 327 -33.83 -7.34 -0.72
N LEU A 328 -33.01 -8.07 -1.49
CA LEU A 328 -32.44 -9.37 -1.14
C LEU A 328 -31.14 -9.28 -0.35
N ALA A 329 -30.57 -8.09 -0.22
CA ALA A 329 -29.28 -7.85 0.43
C ALA A 329 -29.41 -7.73 1.96
N ASN A 330 -30.06 -8.73 2.59
CA ASN A 330 -30.19 -8.82 4.04
C ASN A 330 -29.56 -10.13 4.52
N ASN A 331 -28.24 -10.11 4.75
CA ASN A 331 -27.48 -11.28 5.16
C ASN A 331 -26.40 -10.89 6.17
N SER A 332 -26.63 -11.23 7.44
CA SER A 332 -25.69 -10.94 8.53
C SER A 332 -24.38 -11.72 8.46
N ASN A 333 -24.27 -12.75 7.61
CA ASN A 333 -23.00 -13.46 7.34
C ASN A 333 -22.14 -12.75 6.29
N ILE A 334 -22.66 -11.70 5.63
CA ILE A 334 -21.85 -10.81 4.79
C ILE A 334 -21.61 -9.51 5.57
N ARG A 335 -20.36 -9.10 5.65
CA ARG A 335 -19.97 -7.88 6.34
C ARG A 335 -19.23 -6.95 5.38
N LEU A 336 -19.51 -5.67 5.50
CA LEU A 336 -19.06 -4.64 4.58
C LEU A 336 -18.20 -3.62 5.33
N PHE A 337 -16.99 -3.35 4.81
CA PHE A 337 -16.13 -2.26 5.24
C PHE A 337 -15.90 -1.34 4.04
N ASP A 338 -16.58 -0.20 4.00
CA ASP A 338 -16.69 0.65 2.83
C ASP A 338 -15.90 1.95 3.01
N MET A 339 -14.69 2.00 2.45
CA MET A 339 -13.82 3.17 2.48
C MET A 339 -14.26 4.18 1.42
N LYS A 340 -14.91 5.25 1.84
CA LYS A 340 -15.34 6.32 0.94
C LYS A 340 -14.35 7.48 0.93
N ALA A 341 -14.01 7.94 -0.27
CA ALA A 341 -13.26 9.19 -0.44
C ALA A 341 -14.04 10.38 0.14
N ARG A 342 -13.36 11.25 0.91
CA ARG A 342 -13.95 12.51 1.40
C ARG A 342 -14.30 13.45 0.25
N TRP A 343 -13.41 13.48 -0.74
CA TRP A 343 -13.54 14.38 -1.88
C TRP A 343 -13.44 13.58 -3.17
N ARG A 344 -14.40 13.78 -4.03
CA ARG A 344 -14.34 13.21 -5.38
C ARG A 344 -13.37 14.01 -6.22
N THR A 345 -12.58 13.32 -7.03
CA THR A 345 -11.67 13.92 -8.01
C THR A 345 -12.42 14.46 -9.23
N ASN A 346 -13.45 15.29 -9.00
CA ASN A 346 -14.20 16.00 -10.02
C ASN A 346 -13.35 17.14 -10.63
N PRO A 347 -13.74 17.74 -11.80
CA PRO A 347 -13.05 18.87 -12.41
C PRO A 347 -13.30 20.19 -11.65
N VAL A 348 -12.86 20.25 -10.39
CA VAL A 348 -12.97 21.40 -9.49
C VAL A 348 -11.62 21.76 -8.89
N GLU A 349 -11.48 22.98 -8.44
CA GLU A 349 -10.32 23.40 -7.64
C GLU A 349 -10.61 23.15 -6.16
N TRP A 350 -9.69 22.53 -5.44
CA TRP A 350 -9.85 22.28 -4.02
C TRP A 350 -9.37 23.44 -3.15
N ASP A 351 -10.00 23.62 -2.01
CA ASP A 351 -9.64 24.64 -1.03
C ASP A 351 -8.45 24.21 -0.19
N ALA A 352 -7.80 25.16 0.49
CA ALA A 352 -6.59 24.95 1.28
C ALA A 352 -6.76 23.85 2.35
N SER A 353 -7.93 23.73 2.99
CA SER A 353 -8.17 22.69 4.01
C SER A 353 -8.21 21.27 3.41
N VAL A 354 -8.72 21.12 2.17
CA VAL A 354 -8.67 19.86 1.43
C VAL A 354 -7.23 19.52 1.08
N LEU A 355 -6.50 20.50 0.54
CA LEU A 355 -5.09 20.33 0.13
C LEU A 355 -4.20 19.95 1.31
N ASP A 356 -4.40 20.57 2.46
CA ASP A 356 -3.71 20.24 3.71
C ASP A 356 -4.03 18.81 4.17
N SER A 357 -5.30 18.43 4.18
CA SER A 357 -5.71 17.07 4.54
C SER A 357 -5.13 15.99 3.61
N LEU A 358 -4.98 16.29 2.31
CA LEU A 358 -4.34 15.37 1.36
C LEU A 358 -2.84 15.18 1.66
N ASN A 359 -2.14 16.25 2.04
CA ASN A 359 -0.76 16.16 2.47
C ASN A 359 -0.59 15.22 3.68
N HIS A 360 -1.58 15.20 4.58
CA HIS A 360 -1.64 14.32 5.76
C HIS A 360 -2.29 12.95 5.50
N LEU A 361 -2.46 12.53 4.25
CA LEU A 361 -3.05 11.25 3.83
C LEU A 361 -4.49 11.02 4.33
N GLN A 362 -5.24 12.07 4.67
CA GLN A 362 -6.59 12.02 5.22
C GLN A 362 -7.66 11.98 4.12
N TYR A 363 -7.44 11.18 3.08
CA TYR A 363 -8.31 11.12 1.91
C TYR A 363 -9.62 10.36 2.16
N PHE A 364 -9.60 9.35 3.01
CA PHE A 364 -10.77 8.52 3.29
C PHE A 364 -11.55 9.00 4.52
N LEU A 365 -12.86 8.82 4.47
CA LEU A 365 -13.72 8.99 5.64
C LEU A 365 -13.48 7.86 6.64
N PRO A 366 -13.52 8.13 7.96
CA PRO A 366 -13.60 7.07 8.95
C PRO A 366 -14.79 6.15 8.66
N THR A 367 -14.57 4.84 8.74
CA THR A 367 -15.60 3.84 8.52
C THR A 367 -15.48 2.69 9.52
N VAL A 368 -16.52 1.88 9.61
CA VAL A 368 -16.59 0.69 10.47
C VAL A 368 -17.19 -0.48 9.69
N TRP A 369 -16.97 -1.69 10.17
CA TRP A 369 -17.64 -2.87 9.65
C TRP A 369 -19.14 -2.81 9.93
N THR A 370 -19.95 -3.15 8.93
CA THR A 370 -21.41 -3.21 9.02
C THR A 370 -21.93 -4.56 8.55
N GLU A 371 -23.08 -4.97 9.07
CA GLU A 371 -23.81 -6.09 8.48
C GLU A 371 -24.37 -5.70 7.11
N CYS A 372 -24.42 -6.67 6.19
CA CYS A 372 -25.02 -6.46 4.89
C CYS A 372 -26.56 -6.35 5.04
N THR A 373 -27.05 -5.15 5.00
CA THR A 373 -28.48 -4.81 4.94
C THR A 373 -28.79 -4.09 3.62
N PRO A 374 -30.06 -4.03 3.18
CA PRO A 374 -30.42 -3.29 1.97
C PRO A 374 -29.91 -1.86 1.94
N SER A 375 -29.89 -1.17 3.08
CA SER A 375 -29.41 0.21 3.20
C SER A 375 -27.91 0.34 2.95
N TYR A 376 -27.09 -0.53 3.57
CA TYR A 376 -25.63 -0.51 3.39
C TYR A 376 -25.25 -1.05 2.02
N ALA A 377 -25.79 -2.20 1.60
CA ALA A 377 -25.50 -2.81 0.30
C ALA A 377 -25.84 -1.90 -0.89
N SER A 378 -26.89 -1.11 -0.80
CA SER A 378 -27.31 -0.20 -1.88
C SER A 378 -26.21 0.77 -2.31
N ARG A 379 -25.36 1.21 -1.37
CA ARG A 379 -24.27 2.16 -1.60
C ARG A 379 -22.89 1.50 -1.66
N PHE A 380 -22.83 0.19 -1.47
CA PHE A 380 -21.59 -0.59 -1.58
C PHE A 380 -21.30 -0.97 -3.03
N SER A 381 -20.07 -1.40 -3.32
CA SER A 381 -19.65 -1.91 -4.63
C SER A 381 -20.55 -3.04 -5.12
N ALA A 382 -21.16 -2.87 -6.30
CA ALA A 382 -21.99 -3.91 -6.90
C ALA A 382 -21.21 -5.19 -7.20
N ILE A 383 -20.00 -5.05 -7.73
CA ILE A 383 -19.12 -6.19 -8.06
C ILE A 383 -18.71 -6.93 -6.78
N ALA A 384 -18.26 -6.19 -5.76
CA ALA A 384 -17.87 -6.79 -4.49
C ALA A 384 -19.06 -7.47 -3.80
N TYR A 385 -20.25 -6.86 -3.84
CA TYR A 385 -21.47 -7.48 -3.29
C TYR A 385 -21.80 -8.82 -3.97
N HIS A 386 -21.83 -8.87 -5.30
CA HIS A 386 -22.15 -10.09 -6.03
C HIS A 386 -21.08 -11.16 -5.87
N PHE A 387 -19.82 -10.78 -5.82
CA PHE A 387 -18.70 -11.65 -5.49
C PHE A 387 -18.89 -12.27 -4.10
N GLY A 388 -19.06 -11.45 -3.08
CA GLY A 388 -19.17 -11.90 -1.69
C GLY A 388 -20.43 -12.72 -1.44
N ARG A 389 -21.57 -12.37 -2.07
CA ARG A 389 -22.81 -13.14 -1.99
C ARG A 389 -22.61 -14.55 -2.54
N MET A 390 -22.04 -14.69 -3.76
CA MET A 390 -21.82 -15.99 -4.36
C MET A 390 -20.83 -16.84 -3.54
N LEU A 391 -19.78 -16.23 -2.98
CA LEU A 391 -18.87 -16.93 -2.06
C LEU A 391 -19.60 -17.42 -0.80
N GLN A 392 -20.40 -16.55 -0.17
CA GLN A 392 -21.14 -16.91 1.04
C GLN A 392 -22.15 -18.02 0.78
N ASP A 393 -22.88 -17.93 -0.33
CA ASP A 393 -23.86 -18.96 -0.77
C ASP A 393 -23.17 -20.30 -1.05
N SER A 394 -21.94 -20.32 -1.56
CA SER A 394 -21.21 -21.53 -1.90
C SER A 394 -20.44 -22.15 -0.72
N LEU A 395 -19.77 -21.30 0.07
CA LEU A 395 -18.89 -21.73 1.18
C LEU A 395 -19.65 -21.95 2.49
N GLN A 396 -20.82 -21.33 2.65
CA GLN A 396 -21.63 -21.33 3.88
C GLN A 396 -20.86 -20.85 5.12
N VAL A 397 -19.91 -19.91 4.92
CA VAL A 397 -19.14 -19.27 5.98
C VAL A 397 -19.34 -17.75 5.92
N PRO A 398 -19.07 -16.99 6.99
CA PRO A 398 -19.07 -15.53 6.94
C PRO A 398 -18.10 -14.99 5.88
N VAL A 399 -18.47 -13.89 5.23
CA VAL A 399 -17.64 -13.21 4.22
C VAL A 399 -17.54 -11.74 4.55
N GLY A 400 -16.32 -11.25 4.74
CA GLY A 400 -15.98 -9.85 4.90
C GLY A 400 -15.46 -9.25 3.60
N LEU A 401 -16.01 -8.12 3.21
CA LEU A 401 -15.64 -7.38 2.00
C LEU A 401 -15.13 -6.00 2.38
N ILE A 402 -13.87 -5.73 2.11
CA ILE A 402 -13.26 -4.40 2.26
C ILE A 402 -13.23 -3.75 0.89
N CYS A 403 -13.89 -2.62 0.71
CA CYS A 403 -13.85 -1.86 -0.55
C CYS A 403 -13.15 -0.52 -0.33
N ASN A 404 -12.06 -0.28 -1.08
CA ASN A 404 -11.30 0.97 -1.04
C ASN A 404 -11.08 1.58 -2.43
N ALA A 405 -11.86 1.17 -3.43
CA ALA A 405 -11.73 1.64 -4.80
C ALA A 405 -11.94 3.16 -4.93
N VAL A 406 -11.17 3.80 -5.83
CA VAL A 406 -11.20 5.24 -6.06
C VAL A 406 -11.39 5.55 -7.54
N GLY A 407 -12.48 6.24 -7.87
CA GLY A 407 -12.82 6.61 -9.25
C GLY A 407 -11.71 7.37 -9.95
N GLY A 408 -11.34 6.90 -11.15
CA GLY A 408 -10.32 7.52 -11.99
C GLY A 408 -8.87 7.28 -11.54
N SER A 409 -8.62 6.56 -10.48
CA SER A 409 -7.25 6.33 -9.99
C SER A 409 -6.43 5.49 -10.97
N PRO A 410 -5.19 5.89 -11.29
CA PRO A 410 -4.27 5.10 -12.08
C PRO A 410 -3.58 4.02 -11.21
N ALA A 411 -3.04 2.98 -11.86
CA ALA A 411 -2.43 1.84 -11.17
C ALA A 411 -1.22 2.24 -10.32
N GLU A 412 -0.41 3.18 -10.78
CA GLU A 412 0.77 3.69 -10.06
C GLU A 412 0.46 4.31 -8.70
N ALA A 413 -0.75 4.84 -8.51
CA ALA A 413 -1.18 5.36 -7.21
C ALA A 413 -1.31 4.27 -6.13
N TRP A 414 -1.44 3.02 -6.54
CA TRP A 414 -1.64 1.84 -5.69
C TRP A 414 -0.38 0.99 -5.47
N VAL A 415 0.76 1.38 -6.04
CA VAL A 415 2.04 0.69 -5.86
C VAL A 415 2.79 1.28 -4.67
N SER A 416 3.47 0.46 -3.87
CA SER A 416 4.28 0.95 -2.77
C SER A 416 5.40 1.88 -3.26
N ARG A 417 5.72 2.92 -2.49
CA ARG A 417 6.77 3.90 -2.83
C ARG A 417 8.11 3.22 -3.04
N ARG A 418 8.49 2.32 -2.12
CA ARG A 418 9.73 1.57 -2.24
C ARG A 418 9.82 0.78 -3.55
N MET A 419 8.74 0.14 -3.98
CA MET A 419 8.70 -0.60 -5.25
C MET A 419 8.98 0.32 -6.44
N LEU A 420 8.34 1.49 -6.49
CA LEU A 420 8.55 2.43 -7.59
C LEU A 420 9.93 3.09 -7.52
N GLU A 421 10.41 3.46 -6.34
CA GLU A 421 11.74 4.04 -6.15
C GLU A 421 12.88 3.15 -6.66
N PHE A 422 12.76 1.84 -6.50
CA PHE A 422 13.80 0.89 -6.91
C PHE A 422 13.60 0.31 -8.30
N GLU A 423 12.36 0.11 -8.74
CA GLU A 423 12.10 -0.64 -9.96
C GLU A 423 11.46 0.16 -11.10
N PHE A 424 10.90 1.32 -10.79
CA PHE A 424 10.35 2.21 -11.81
C PHE A 424 10.43 3.69 -11.38
N PRO A 425 11.61 4.22 -11.01
CA PRO A 425 11.74 5.58 -10.48
C PRO A 425 11.33 6.67 -11.49
N ALA A 426 11.40 6.38 -12.78
CA ALA A 426 11.01 7.33 -13.82
C ALA A 426 9.56 7.81 -13.69
N ILE A 427 8.65 6.97 -13.15
CA ILE A 427 7.22 7.34 -13.01
C ILE A 427 6.98 8.34 -11.87
N LEU A 428 7.87 8.41 -10.88
CA LEU A 428 7.77 9.34 -9.75
C LEU A 428 8.14 10.77 -10.14
N ARG A 429 9.06 10.94 -11.11
CA ARG A 429 9.62 12.22 -11.46
C ARG A 429 8.60 13.13 -12.15
N ASN A 430 8.39 14.32 -11.56
CA ASN A 430 7.49 15.34 -12.14
C ASN A 430 6.18 14.73 -12.65
N TRP A 431 5.54 13.86 -11.86
CA TRP A 431 4.43 13.01 -12.29
C TRP A 431 3.29 13.77 -12.97
N THR A 432 3.07 15.04 -12.63
CA THR A 432 2.07 15.91 -13.29
C THR A 432 2.43 16.32 -14.72
N GLN A 433 3.68 16.09 -15.13
CA GLN A 433 4.20 16.36 -16.48
C GLN A 433 4.75 15.09 -17.15
N ASN A 434 4.69 13.97 -16.48
CA ASN A 434 5.25 12.70 -16.91
C ASN A 434 4.25 11.96 -17.82
N ASP A 435 4.65 11.60 -19.04
CA ASP A 435 3.80 10.95 -20.04
C ASP A 435 3.61 9.44 -19.82
N PHE A 436 4.27 8.83 -18.83
CA PHE A 436 3.84 7.52 -18.31
C PHE A 436 2.44 7.59 -17.70
N ILE A 437 2.00 8.77 -17.26
CA ILE A 437 0.70 9.00 -16.63
C ILE A 437 -0.23 9.68 -17.64
N GLN A 438 -1.43 9.18 -17.76
CA GLN A 438 -2.41 9.61 -18.75
C GLN A 438 -2.74 11.11 -18.65
N ASP A 439 -2.85 11.80 -19.79
CA ASP A 439 -3.07 13.26 -19.84
C ASP A 439 -4.24 13.76 -19.02
N TRP A 440 -5.40 13.05 -19.09
CA TRP A 440 -6.57 13.50 -18.34
C TRP A 440 -6.38 13.33 -16.82
N VAL A 441 -5.60 12.32 -16.39
CA VAL A 441 -5.26 12.09 -14.96
C VAL A 441 -4.42 13.26 -14.46
N ARG A 442 -3.36 13.62 -15.21
CA ARG A 442 -2.49 14.76 -14.90
C ARG A 442 -3.26 16.08 -14.90
N GLY A 443 -4.06 16.29 -15.95
CA GLY A 443 -4.87 17.50 -16.11
C GLY A 443 -5.90 17.67 -14.98
N ARG A 444 -6.55 16.57 -14.57
CA ARG A 444 -7.47 16.57 -13.45
C ARG A 444 -6.77 16.91 -12.13
N ALA A 445 -5.64 16.27 -11.88
CA ALA A 445 -4.85 16.55 -10.68
C ALA A 445 -4.34 18.00 -10.65
N ALA A 446 -3.79 18.49 -11.76
CA ALA A 446 -3.34 19.89 -11.88
C ALA A 446 -4.48 20.89 -11.60
N GLN A 447 -5.70 20.61 -12.07
CA GLN A 447 -6.87 21.42 -11.79
C GLN A 447 -7.22 21.38 -10.29
N ASN A 448 -7.29 20.19 -9.70
CA ASN A 448 -7.67 20.03 -8.29
C ASN A 448 -6.72 20.77 -7.34
N VAL A 449 -5.41 20.75 -7.62
CA VAL A 449 -4.39 21.34 -6.73
C VAL A 449 -3.97 22.76 -7.11
N ARG A 450 -4.64 23.43 -8.06
CA ARG A 450 -4.25 24.75 -8.58
C ARG A 450 -4.03 25.82 -7.51
N LYS A 451 -4.77 25.75 -6.39
CA LYS A 451 -4.68 26.69 -5.27
C LYS A 451 -3.61 26.32 -4.23
N SER A 452 -2.88 25.23 -4.44
CA SER A 452 -1.87 24.82 -3.48
C SER A 452 -0.72 25.82 -3.40
N THR A 453 -0.27 26.09 -2.17
CA THR A 453 0.96 26.81 -1.86
C THR A 453 2.12 25.87 -1.55
N TYR A 454 1.86 24.57 -1.40
CA TYR A 454 2.89 23.56 -1.16
C TYR A 454 3.61 23.23 -2.47
N LYS A 455 4.94 23.21 -2.42
CA LYS A 455 5.79 22.89 -3.57
C LYS A 455 5.54 21.48 -4.13
N PHE A 456 5.25 20.53 -3.24
CA PHE A 456 5.00 19.12 -3.56
C PHE A 456 3.66 18.68 -2.95
N GLN A 457 2.59 19.30 -3.44
CA GLN A 457 1.23 18.97 -3.04
C GLN A 457 0.88 17.53 -3.38
N ARG A 458 0.37 16.78 -2.40
CA ARG A 458 -0.13 15.42 -2.59
C ARG A 458 -1.49 15.40 -3.28
N HIS A 459 -1.73 14.32 -4.05
CA HIS A 459 -2.99 14.12 -4.76
C HIS A 459 -3.34 12.61 -4.84
N PRO A 460 -4.63 12.19 -4.76
CA PRO A 460 -5.02 10.77 -4.85
C PRO A 460 -4.56 10.04 -6.11
N TYR A 461 -4.30 10.75 -7.20
CA TYR A 461 -3.76 10.17 -8.44
C TYR A 461 -2.22 10.18 -8.51
N GLU A 462 -1.55 10.75 -7.52
CA GLU A 462 -0.10 10.72 -7.44
C GLU A 462 0.39 9.29 -7.24
N PRO A 463 1.49 8.87 -7.91
CA PRO A 463 2.10 7.58 -7.63
C PRO A 463 2.30 7.33 -6.12
N CYS A 464 1.98 6.13 -5.66
CA CYS A 464 2.03 5.66 -4.27
C CYS A 464 0.94 6.18 -3.34
N TYR A 465 0.22 7.27 -3.66
CA TYR A 465 -0.67 7.95 -2.71
C TYR A 465 -1.75 7.02 -2.13
N LEU A 466 -2.41 6.24 -2.96
CA LEU A 466 -3.49 5.34 -2.50
C LEU A 466 -2.94 4.10 -1.79
N PHE A 467 -1.73 3.66 -2.12
CA PHE A 467 -1.06 2.67 -1.29
C PHE A 467 -0.81 3.22 0.13
N GLU A 468 -0.31 4.45 0.24
CA GLU A 468 0.02 5.09 1.51
C GLU A 468 -1.22 5.47 2.33
N SER A 469 -2.32 5.89 1.68
CA SER A 469 -3.53 6.34 2.39
C SER A 469 -4.60 5.26 2.59
N ALA A 470 -4.57 4.16 1.83
CA ALA A 470 -5.60 3.12 1.87
C ALA A 470 -5.07 1.72 2.23
N ILE A 471 -3.82 1.38 1.87
CA ILE A 471 -3.25 0.05 2.12
C ILE A 471 -2.43 0.05 3.41
N LEU A 472 -1.49 0.99 3.59
CA LEU A 472 -0.68 1.04 4.81
C LEU A 472 -1.51 1.12 6.11
N PRO A 473 -2.63 1.88 6.20
CA PRO A 473 -3.45 1.94 7.41
C PRO A 473 -4.14 0.62 7.77
N MET A 474 -4.19 -0.36 6.86
CA MET A 474 -4.70 -1.70 7.16
C MET A 474 -3.82 -2.45 8.16
N GLU A 475 -2.54 -2.06 8.30
CA GLU A 475 -1.58 -2.71 9.21
C GLU A 475 -1.58 -4.23 9.05
N GLN A 476 -1.60 -4.69 7.79
CA GLN A 476 -1.67 -6.12 7.44
C GLN A 476 -2.92 -6.84 7.98
N TYR A 477 -4.05 -6.12 8.12
CA TYR A 477 -5.32 -6.77 8.47
C TYR A 477 -5.51 -8.03 7.63
N PRO A 478 -5.80 -9.20 8.25
CA PRO A 478 -5.75 -10.48 7.55
C PRO A 478 -6.80 -10.58 6.45
N ILE A 479 -6.37 -10.81 5.22
CA ILE A 479 -7.23 -11.03 4.06
C ILE A 479 -6.90 -12.35 3.37
N ARG A 480 -7.86 -12.97 2.67
CA ARG A 480 -7.65 -14.13 1.81
C ARG A 480 -6.97 -13.75 0.51
N GLY A 481 -7.42 -12.68 -0.11
CA GLY A 481 -6.97 -12.24 -1.42
C GLY A 481 -7.60 -10.94 -1.87
N VAL A 482 -7.37 -10.60 -3.12
CA VAL A 482 -7.78 -9.34 -3.75
C VAL A 482 -8.63 -9.61 -4.98
N ILE A 483 -9.69 -8.81 -5.15
CA ILE A 483 -10.35 -8.62 -6.45
C ILE A 483 -10.13 -7.19 -6.92
N TRP A 484 -9.71 -7.04 -8.19
CA TRP A 484 -9.21 -5.79 -8.75
C TRP A 484 -9.92 -5.42 -10.06
N TYR A 485 -10.45 -4.20 -10.16
CA TYR A 485 -10.96 -3.68 -11.43
C TYR A 485 -10.42 -2.28 -11.69
N GLN A 486 -9.47 -2.21 -12.59
CA GLN A 486 -8.80 -0.98 -13.00
C GLN A 486 -8.11 -1.21 -14.36
N GLY A 487 -7.81 -0.13 -15.08
CA GLY A 487 -7.09 -0.16 -16.35
C GLY A 487 -7.45 1.02 -17.24
N GLU A 488 -8.64 1.60 -17.08
CA GLU A 488 -9.14 2.68 -17.91
C GLU A 488 -8.23 3.93 -17.85
N SER A 489 -7.57 4.13 -16.71
CA SER A 489 -6.63 5.24 -16.48
C SER A 489 -5.20 4.93 -16.92
N ASN A 490 -4.92 3.72 -17.41
CA ASN A 490 -3.59 3.28 -17.88
C ASN A 490 -3.57 2.79 -19.33
N ALA A 491 -4.74 2.72 -19.99
CA ALA A 491 -4.88 2.14 -21.33
C ALA A 491 -4.25 2.97 -22.47
N HIS A 492 -3.62 4.09 -22.15
CA HIS A 492 -2.86 4.93 -23.09
C HIS A 492 -1.43 4.42 -23.33
N ASN A 493 -0.87 3.66 -22.37
CA ASN A 493 0.51 3.17 -22.44
C ASN A 493 0.53 1.72 -21.89
N ILE A 494 0.46 0.78 -22.81
CA ILE A 494 0.34 -0.65 -22.49
C ILE A 494 1.64 -1.18 -21.91
N GLU A 495 2.77 -0.79 -22.46
CA GLU A 495 4.10 -1.21 -22.05
C GLU A 495 4.38 -0.77 -20.60
N ALA A 496 4.01 0.46 -20.25
CA ALA A 496 4.10 0.94 -18.87
C ALA A 496 3.19 0.14 -17.94
N HIS A 497 1.97 -0.21 -18.37
CA HIS A 497 1.05 -1.00 -17.57
C HIS A 497 1.56 -2.45 -17.37
N GLU A 498 2.15 -3.06 -18.40
CA GLU A 498 2.79 -4.39 -18.30
C GLU A 498 3.97 -4.40 -17.31
N MET A 499 4.63 -3.27 -17.10
CA MET A 499 5.63 -3.10 -16.04
C MET A 499 4.99 -2.85 -14.66
N LEU A 500 3.94 -2.04 -14.60
CA LEU A 500 3.32 -1.58 -13.36
C LEU A 500 2.47 -2.64 -12.67
N PHE A 501 1.62 -3.35 -13.40
CA PHE A 501 0.64 -4.25 -12.78
C PHE A 501 1.28 -5.44 -12.04
N PRO A 502 2.31 -6.12 -12.59
CA PRO A 502 3.06 -7.12 -11.82
C PRO A 502 3.71 -6.56 -10.56
N ARG A 503 4.21 -5.31 -10.61
CA ARG A 503 4.79 -4.62 -9.45
C ARG A 503 3.75 -4.26 -8.40
N LEU A 504 2.56 -3.84 -8.84
CA LEU A 504 1.43 -3.61 -7.94
C LEU A 504 1.09 -4.89 -7.16
N VAL A 505 0.88 -6.00 -7.86
CA VAL A 505 0.56 -7.30 -7.25
C VAL A 505 1.67 -7.71 -6.27
N ARG A 506 2.94 -7.61 -6.69
CA ARG A 506 4.08 -7.96 -5.83
C ARG A 506 4.17 -7.04 -4.62
N SER A 507 4.01 -5.72 -4.78
CA SER A 507 4.09 -4.78 -3.65
C SER A 507 3.03 -5.03 -2.58
N TRP A 508 1.85 -5.52 -2.97
CA TRP A 508 0.80 -5.91 -2.02
C TRP A 508 1.12 -7.25 -1.35
N ARG A 509 1.60 -8.24 -2.10
CA ARG A 509 2.06 -9.53 -1.56
C ARG A 509 3.22 -9.35 -0.57
N ASP A 510 4.19 -8.50 -0.90
CA ASP A 510 5.29 -8.14 -0.01
C ASP A 510 4.78 -7.47 1.27
N TYR A 511 3.79 -6.57 1.15
CA TYR A 511 3.19 -5.89 2.30
C TYR A 511 2.49 -6.87 3.26
N TRP A 512 1.73 -7.85 2.75
CA TRP A 512 1.09 -8.88 3.56
C TRP A 512 2.00 -10.06 3.90
N ASN A 513 3.25 -10.06 3.41
CA ASN A 513 4.18 -11.19 3.52
C ASN A 513 3.54 -12.52 3.07
N ASP A 514 2.80 -12.47 1.97
CA ASP A 514 2.07 -13.62 1.38
C ASP A 514 2.30 -13.62 -0.14
N ALA A 515 3.40 -14.26 -0.58
CA ALA A 515 3.83 -14.29 -1.97
C ALA A 515 2.81 -14.96 -2.91
N ASP A 516 1.97 -15.83 -2.36
CA ASP A 516 0.96 -16.59 -3.10
C ASP A 516 -0.47 -16.06 -2.88
N MET A 517 -0.63 -14.89 -2.27
CA MET A 517 -1.95 -14.28 -2.06
C MET A 517 -2.73 -14.20 -3.39
N PRO A 518 -3.94 -14.79 -3.50
CA PRO A 518 -4.75 -14.73 -4.71
C PRO A 518 -5.06 -13.30 -5.14
N PHE A 519 -4.89 -13.01 -6.44
CA PHE A 519 -5.16 -11.69 -6.99
C PHE A 519 -5.96 -11.84 -8.29
N TYR A 520 -7.29 -11.67 -8.21
CA TYR A 520 -8.19 -11.82 -9.35
C TYR A 520 -8.55 -10.46 -9.93
N TYR A 521 -8.50 -10.30 -11.25
CA TYR A 521 -8.76 -9.00 -11.87
C TYR A 521 -9.74 -9.10 -13.03
N VAL A 522 -10.30 -7.95 -13.38
CA VAL A 522 -11.26 -7.82 -14.47
C VAL A 522 -10.56 -7.31 -15.73
N GLN A 523 -10.71 -8.03 -16.85
CA GLN A 523 -10.39 -7.50 -18.17
C GLN A 523 -11.34 -6.36 -18.49
N LEU A 524 -10.84 -5.24 -19.00
CA LEU A 524 -11.67 -4.08 -19.34
C LEU A 524 -12.86 -4.45 -20.22
N SER A 525 -14.00 -3.85 -19.94
CA SER A 525 -15.19 -3.93 -20.79
C SER A 525 -14.95 -3.31 -22.16
N SER A 526 -15.83 -3.56 -23.13
CA SER A 526 -15.69 -2.93 -24.45
C SER A 526 -16.20 -1.49 -24.44
N LEU A 527 -15.45 -0.60 -25.11
CA LEU A 527 -15.71 0.83 -25.22
C LEU A 527 -15.04 1.38 -26.50
N ASN A 528 -15.65 2.34 -27.19
CA ASN A 528 -15.07 2.94 -28.38
C ASN A 528 -13.83 3.81 -28.09
N ARG A 529 -12.73 3.16 -27.68
CA ARG A 529 -11.40 3.78 -27.53
C ARG A 529 -10.34 2.95 -28.24
N PRO A 530 -9.51 3.53 -29.12
CA PRO A 530 -8.59 2.79 -30.00
C PRO A 530 -7.63 1.84 -29.28
N SER A 531 -7.14 2.19 -28.08
CA SER A 531 -6.19 1.38 -27.30
C SER A 531 -6.83 0.15 -26.61
N TRP A 532 -8.16 0.08 -26.52
CA TRP A 532 -8.87 -0.93 -25.74
C TRP A 532 -8.57 -2.39 -26.12
N PRO A 533 -8.56 -2.77 -27.42
CA PRO A 533 -8.27 -4.16 -27.80
C PRO A 533 -6.87 -4.62 -27.38
N LEU A 534 -5.87 -3.75 -27.61
CA LEU A 534 -4.49 -4.00 -27.21
C LEU A 534 -4.37 -4.15 -25.70
N PHE A 535 -5.03 -3.28 -24.94
CA PHE A 535 -5.01 -3.33 -23.48
C PHE A 535 -5.69 -4.60 -22.93
N ARG A 536 -6.83 -4.99 -23.49
CA ARG A 536 -7.52 -6.23 -23.10
C ARG A 536 -6.65 -7.48 -23.36
N ASP A 537 -5.95 -7.52 -24.49
CA ASP A 537 -5.04 -8.63 -24.79
C ASP A 537 -3.81 -8.62 -23.90
N SER A 538 -3.28 -7.45 -23.57
CA SER A 538 -2.21 -7.29 -22.57
C SER A 538 -2.65 -7.84 -21.20
N GLN A 539 -3.85 -7.48 -20.74
CA GLN A 539 -4.40 -8.04 -19.49
C GLN A 539 -4.47 -9.58 -19.55
N ARG A 540 -4.90 -10.17 -20.66
CA ARG A 540 -4.90 -11.63 -20.84
C ARG A 540 -3.49 -12.22 -20.73
N ARG A 541 -2.51 -11.62 -21.41
CA ARG A 541 -1.11 -12.10 -21.39
C ARG A 541 -0.47 -12.04 -20.01
N MET A 542 -0.82 -11.05 -19.19
CA MET A 542 -0.29 -10.92 -17.83
C MET A 542 -0.67 -12.09 -16.91
N MET A 543 -1.73 -12.86 -17.19
CA MET A 543 -2.03 -14.08 -16.44
C MET A 543 -0.90 -15.12 -16.51
N TYR A 544 -0.10 -15.10 -17.56
CA TYR A 544 1.01 -16.06 -17.74
C TYR A 544 2.34 -15.57 -17.15
N THR A 545 2.39 -14.32 -16.70
CA THR A 545 3.59 -13.70 -16.14
C THR A 545 3.53 -13.49 -14.62
N ILE A 546 2.35 -13.60 -14.03
CA ILE A 546 2.12 -13.39 -12.61
C ILE A 546 1.52 -14.69 -12.03
N ASN A 547 2.12 -15.23 -10.99
CA ASN A 547 1.62 -16.44 -10.33
C ASN A 547 0.33 -16.16 -9.54
N ASN A 548 -0.52 -17.17 -9.41
CA ASN A 548 -1.76 -17.14 -8.62
C ASN A 548 -2.65 -15.91 -8.89
N VAL A 549 -2.90 -15.67 -10.17
CA VAL A 549 -3.84 -14.66 -10.66
C VAL A 549 -4.87 -15.30 -11.58
N GLY A 550 -6.02 -14.65 -11.71
CA GLY A 550 -7.07 -15.04 -12.65
C GLY A 550 -7.77 -13.81 -13.21
N MET A 551 -8.36 -13.93 -14.39
CA MET A 551 -8.97 -12.81 -15.08
C MET A 551 -10.44 -13.09 -15.42
N ALA A 552 -11.33 -12.23 -14.93
CA ALA A 552 -12.74 -12.22 -15.33
C ALA A 552 -12.94 -11.34 -16.57
N VAL A 553 -13.45 -11.91 -17.64
CA VAL A 553 -13.77 -11.17 -18.86
C VAL A 553 -15.01 -10.32 -18.67
N SER A 554 -15.02 -9.08 -19.14
CA SER A 554 -16.16 -8.16 -19.09
C SER A 554 -16.47 -7.46 -20.42
N SER A 555 -15.81 -7.85 -21.51
CA SER A 555 -15.98 -7.21 -22.82
C SER A 555 -17.39 -7.36 -23.40
N ASP A 556 -18.14 -8.38 -23.02
CA ASP A 556 -19.55 -8.61 -23.37
C ASP A 556 -20.54 -7.70 -22.60
N LYS A 557 -20.07 -7.01 -21.58
CA LYS A 557 -20.87 -6.12 -20.71
C LYS A 557 -20.57 -4.62 -20.92
N GLY A 558 -19.84 -4.31 -22.00
CA GLY A 558 -19.44 -2.94 -22.29
C GLY A 558 -20.55 -2.04 -22.84
N ASN A 559 -20.18 -0.78 -23.05
CA ASN A 559 -21.03 0.22 -23.67
C ASN A 559 -20.18 1.03 -24.67
N PRO A 560 -20.70 1.38 -25.87
CA PRO A 560 -19.90 2.06 -26.88
C PRO A 560 -19.42 3.47 -26.46
N THR A 561 -20.13 4.15 -25.58
CA THR A 561 -19.89 5.56 -25.21
C THR A 561 -19.68 5.77 -23.70
N ASP A 562 -20.20 4.89 -22.86
CA ASP A 562 -20.07 5.00 -21.41
C ASP A 562 -19.01 4.03 -20.88
N VAL A 563 -18.03 4.57 -20.17
CA VAL A 563 -16.97 3.80 -19.52
C VAL A 563 -17.46 3.01 -18.30
N HIS A 564 -18.68 3.29 -17.84
CA HIS A 564 -19.30 2.67 -16.67
C HIS A 564 -20.51 1.79 -17.06
N PRO A 565 -20.30 0.61 -17.64
CA PRO A 565 -21.43 -0.28 -17.94
C PRO A 565 -22.14 -0.69 -16.64
N THR A 566 -23.46 -0.68 -16.65
CA THR A 566 -24.28 -0.92 -15.45
C THR A 566 -24.43 -2.40 -15.08
N GLN A 567 -24.09 -3.32 -15.97
CA GLN A 567 -24.18 -4.77 -15.74
C GLN A 567 -22.99 -5.26 -14.90
N LYS A 568 -23.14 -5.27 -13.58
CA LYS A 568 -22.09 -5.60 -12.62
C LYS A 568 -22.23 -7.01 -12.01
N ARG A 569 -23.45 -7.58 -12.00
CA ARG A 569 -23.76 -8.88 -11.38
C ARG A 569 -22.86 -9.98 -11.94
N GLU A 570 -22.84 -10.14 -13.25
CA GLU A 570 -22.10 -11.20 -13.91
C GLU A 570 -20.58 -11.06 -13.71
N VAL A 571 -20.09 -9.83 -13.68
CA VAL A 571 -18.67 -9.57 -13.45
C VAL A 571 -18.24 -10.00 -12.03
N GLY A 572 -19.05 -9.66 -11.02
CA GLY A 572 -18.83 -10.13 -9.65
C GLY A 572 -18.92 -11.65 -9.52
N GLN A 573 -19.87 -12.29 -10.21
CA GLN A 573 -20.02 -13.74 -10.22
C GLN A 573 -18.83 -14.42 -10.92
N ARG A 574 -18.32 -13.88 -12.03
CA ARG A 574 -17.13 -14.42 -12.73
C ARG A 574 -15.87 -14.38 -11.83
N LEU A 575 -15.68 -13.30 -11.08
CA LEU A 575 -14.62 -13.22 -10.08
C LEU A 575 -14.81 -14.28 -8.97
N ALA A 576 -16.06 -14.51 -8.53
CA ALA A 576 -16.36 -15.54 -7.54
C ALA A 576 -16.11 -16.95 -8.08
N CYS A 577 -16.40 -17.22 -9.37
CA CYS A 577 -16.07 -18.50 -10.01
C CYS A 577 -14.56 -18.78 -10.00
N LEU A 578 -13.73 -17.77 -10.29
CA LEU A 578 -12.27 -17.87 -10.16
C LEU A 578 -11.88 -18.28 -8.73
N ALA A 579 -12.37 -17.53 -7.73
CA ALA A 579 -12.07 -17.81 -6.33
C ALA A 579 -12.55 -19.21 -5.91
N LEU A 580 -13.76 -19.61 -6.26
CA LEU A 580 -14.31 -20.91 -5.92
C LEU A 580 -13.48 -22.05 -6.52
N ASN A 581 -13.07 -21.95 -7.78
CA ASN A 581 -12.28 -23.00 -8.41
C ASN A 581 -10.83 -23.00 -7.91
N ASP A 582 -10.15 -21.84 -7.93
CA ASP A 582 -8.70 -21.79 -7.78
C ASP A 582 -8.28 -21.65 -6.30
N THR A 583 -9.00 -20.84 -5.52
CA THR A 583 -8.69 -20.67 -4.08
C THR A 583 -9.36 -21.76 -3.23
N TYR A 584 -10.61 -22.09 -3.52
CA TYR A 584 -11.41 -23.01 -2.66
C TYR A 584 -11.54 -24.43 -3.20
N GLY A 585 -11.01 -24.72 -4.39
CA GLY A 585 -10.94 -26.08 -4.95
C GLY A 585 -12.25 -26.66 -5.45
N PHE A 586 -13.28 -25.84 -5.72
CA PHE A 586 -14.55 -26.28 -6.31
C PHE A 586 -14.37 -26.59 -7.80
N LYS A 587 -13.74 -27.71 -8.13
CA LYS A 587 -13.34 -28.06 -9.50
C LYS A 587 -14.50 -28.25 -10.49
N HIS A 588 -15.73 -28.39 -10.01
CA HIS A 588 -16.93 -28.40 -10.84
C HIS A 588 -17.39 -26.99 -11.27
N VAL A 589 -16.88 -25.93 -10.64
CA VAL A 589 -17.15 -24.53 -11.02
C VAL A 589 -16.19 -24.16 -12.14
N VAL A 590 -16.71 -23.76 -13.29
CA VAL A 590 -15.89 -23.29 -14.42
C VAL A 590 -15.31 -21.91 -14.07
N PRO A 591 -13.98 -21.74 -14.02
CA PRO A 591 -13.39 -20.49 -13.50
C PRO A 591 -13.41 -19.35 -14.50
N SER A 592 -13.34 -19.63 -15.81
CA SER A 592 -13.18 -18.63 -16.86
C SER A 592 -13.91 -19.03 -18.14
N GLY A 593 -14.11 -18.06 -19.02
CA GLY A 593 -14.45 -18.29 -20.41
C GLY A 593 -13.24 -18.77 -21.23
N PRO A 594 -13.42 -19.01 -22.54
CA PRO A 594 -12.34 -19.47 -23.42
C PRO A 594 -11.16 -18.49 -23.45
N LEU A 595 -9.96 -18.99 -23.13
CA LEU A 595 -8.70 -18.27 -23.21
C LEU A 595 -7.85 -18.80 -24.35
N PHE A 596 -7.36 -17.91 -25.21
CA PHE A 596 -6.52 -18.29 -26.33
C PHE A 596 -5.28 -19.06 -25.86
N ARG A 597 -5.07 -20.28 -26.45
CA ARG A 597 -3.91 -21.14 -26.20
C ARG A 597 -2.92 -21.07 -27.35
N ASN A 598 -3.36 -21.44 -28.55
CA ASN A 598 -2.53 -21.41 -29.76
C ASN A 598 -3.39 -21.37 -31.04
N ALA A 599 -2.76 -21.10 -32.17
CA ALA A 599 -3.35 -21.16 -33.47
C ALA A 599 -2.43 -21.96 -34.46
N GLU A 600 -3.01 -22.91 -35.22
CA GLU A 600 -2.35 -23.61 -36.29
C GLU A 600 -2.87 -23.07 -37.62
N PHE A 601 -1.96 -22.76 -38.55
CA PHE A 601 -2.32 -22.22 -39.87
C PHE A 601 -2.09 -23.29 -40.95
N LYS A 602 -3.16 -23.71 -41.59
CA LYS A 602 -3.10 -24.74 -42.67
C LYS A 602 -4.30 -24.66 -43.60
N LYS A 603 -4.10 -25.00 -44.86
CA LYS A 603 -5.16 -25.07 -45.87
C LYS A 603 -6.01 -23.79 -45.97
N GLY A 604 -5.37 -22.62 -45.89
CA GLY A 604 -6.05 -21.31 -45.99
C GLY A 604 -6.91 -20.91 -44.78
N ALA A 605 -6.72 -21.54 -43.63
CA ALA A 605 -7.47 -21.26 -42.41
C ALA A 605 -6.57 -21.27 -41.16
N ALA A 606 -7.01 -20.62 -40.13
CA ALA A 606 -6.48 -20.73 -38.77
C ALA A 606 -7.36 -21.72 -37.97
N TYR A 607 -6.73 -22.57 -37.18
CA TYR A 607 -7.39 -23.48 -36.24
C TYR A 607 -6.97 -23.08 -34.83
N VAL A 608 -7.91 -22.48 -34.11
CA VAL A 608 -7.64 -21.84 -32.81
C VAL A 608 -8.06 -22.77 -31.67
N SER A 609 -7.15 -23.02 -30.75
CA SER A 609 -7.40 -23.79 -29.52
C SER A 609 -7.50 -22.84 -28.32
N PHE A 610 -8.35 -23.21 -27.38
CA PHE A 610 -8.59 -22.44 -26.17
C PHE A 610 -8.45 -23.30 -24.92
N ASP A 611 -8.07 -22.72 -23.82
CA ASP A 611 -8.30 -23.25 -22.48
C ASP A 611 -9.75 -22.96 -22.07
N HIS A 612 -10.34 -23.74 -21.17
CA HIS A 612 -11.74 -23.64 -20.74
C HIS A 612 -12.75 -23.73 -21.93
N ALA A 613 -12.46 -24.59 -22.88
CA ALA A 613 -13.13 -24.69 -24.18
C ALA A 613 -14.30 -25.67 -24.22
N ASP A 614 -14.67 -26.31 -23.11
CA ASP A 614 -15.75 -27.30 -23.10
C ASP A 614 -17.09 -26.66 -23.51
N GLY A 615 -17.73 -27.20 -24.55
CA GLY A 615 -19.02 -26.71 -25.03
C GLY A 615 -18.97 -25.37 -25.73
N LEU A 616 -17.88 -25.07 -26.48
CA LEU A 616 -17.78 -23.83 -27.27
C LEU A 616 -19.00 -23.63 -28.17
N ARG A 617 -19.53 -22.43 -28.20
CA ARG A 617 -20.67 -22.05 -29.04
C ARG A 617 -20.80 -20.51 -29.14
N PRO A 618 -21.60 -19.99 -30.08
CA PRO A 618 -22.08 -18.59 -29.97
C PRO A 618 -22.92 -18.39 -28.72
N ALA A 619 -22.95 -17.14 -28.19
CA ALA A 619 -23.71 -16.80 -27.00
C ALA A 619 -25.21 -17.09 -27.14
N ASN A 620 -25.76 -16.85 -28.34
CA ASN A 620 -27.14 -17.21 -28.67
C ASN A 620 -27.15 -18.37 -29.66
N GLU A 621 -28.06 -19.29 -29.47
CA GLU A 621 -28.20 -20.46 -30.31
C GLU A 621 -28.59 -20.05 -31.74
N GLY A 622 -27.94 -20.66 -32.75
CA GLY A 622 -28.21 -20.38 -34.15
C GLY A 622 -27.50 -19.14 -34.72
N GLU A 623 -26.77 -18.36 -33.91
CA GLU A 623 -25.97 -17.26 -34.43
C GLU A 623 -24.64 -17.74 -35.05
N GLU A 624 -24.09 -16.97 -36.00
CA GLU A 624 -22.71 -17.13 -36.44
C GLU A 624 -21.73 -16.59 -35.39
N LEU A 625 -20.49 -17.14 -35.35
CA LEU A 625 -19.40 -16.57 -34.57
C LEU A 625 -18.96 -15.23 -35.19
N LEU A 626 -18.91 -14.20 -34.37
CA LEU A 626 -18.61 -12.84 -34.79
C LEU A 626 -17.18 -12.42 -34.39
N THR A 627 -16.70 -11.33 -35.02
CA THR A 627 -15.50 -10.57 -34.63
C THR A 627 -14.16 -11.32 -34.75
N PHE A 628 -14.12 -12.44 -35.46
CA PHE A 628 -12.86 -13.04 -35.88
C PHE A 628 -12.30 -12.30 -37.10
N GLU A 629 -11.00 -12.09 -37.11
CA GLU A 629 -10.26 -11.50 -38.24
C GLU A 629 -8.94 -12.27 -38.41
N ILE A 630 -8.50 -12.38 -39.66
CA ILE A 630 -7.21 -13.00 -40.00
C ILE A 630 -6.40 -12.10 -40.93
N ALA A 631 -5.08 -12.27 -40.88
CA ALA A 631 -4.14 -11.63 -41.78
C ALA A 631 -3.08 -12.59 -42.30
N GLY A 632 -2.51 -12.28 -43.44
CA GLY A 632 -1.31 -12.90 -43.97
C GLY A 632 -0.04 -12.23 -43.49
N GLU A 633 1.09 -12.44 -44.18
CA GLU A 633 2.39 -11.82 -43.90
C GLU A 633 2.36 -10.28 -44.03
N ASP A 634 1.44 -9.78 -44.86
CA ASP A 634 1.21 -8.33 -45.03
C ASP A 634 0.58 -7.65 -43.81
N ARG A 635 0.14 -8.44 -42.80
CA ARG A 635 -0.52 -7.98 -41.58
C ARG A 635 -1.78 -7.14 -41.81
N THR A 636 -2.39 -7.25 -43.00
CA THR A 636 -3.68 -6.64 -43.29
C THR A 636 -4.79 -7.54 -42.80
N PHE A 637 -5.53 -7.11 -41.77
CA PHE A 637 -6.61 -7.88 -41.17
C PHE A 637 -7.90 -7.76 -41.96
N HIS A 638 -8.50 -8.90 -42.27
CA HIS A 638 -9.79 -9.02 -42.92
C HIS A 638 -10.80 -9.77 -42.04
N PRO A 639 -12.08 -9.37 -42.07
CA PRO A 639 -13.15 -10.13 -41.41
C PRO A 639 -13.13 -11.57 -41.84
N ALA A 640 -13.32 -12.49 -40.90
CA ALA A 640 -13.24 -13.90 -41.13
C ALA A 640 -14.51 -14.64 -40.69
N LYS A 641 -14.88 -15.70 -41.42
CA LYS A 641 -15.87 -16.69 -40.93
C LYS A 641 -15.22 -17.58 -39.90
N ALA A 642 -16.00 -18.00 -38.91
CA ALA A 642 -15.54 -18.91 -37.88
C ALA A 642 -16.60 -19.96 -37.56
N VAL A 643 -16.19 -21.19 -37.30
CA VAL A 643 -17.07 -22.29 -36.85
C VAL A 643 -16.37 -23.12 -35.78
N VAL A 644 -17.14 -23.57 -34.81
CA VAL A 644 -16.66 -24.55 -33.82
C VAL A 644 -16.64 -25.93 -34.49
N MET A 645 -15.52 -26.62 -34.37
CA MET A 645 -15.32 -27.97 -34.93
C MET A 645 -15.61 -29.04 -33.86
N GLU A 646 -15.83 -30.26 -34.30
CA GLU A 646 -16.10 -31.43 -33.43
C GLU A 646 -14.96 -31.70 -32.44
N ASP A 647 -13.70 -31.35 -32.80
CA ASP A 647 -12.52 -31.49 -31.91
C ASP A 647 -12.37 -30.35 -30.90
N GLY A 648 -13.34 -29.44 -30.79
CA GLY A 648 -13.33 -28.32 -29.86
C GLY A 648 -12.48 -27.13 -30.30
N LYS A 649 -11.89 -27.15 -31.51
CA LYS A 649 -11.18 -26.00 -32.07
C LYS A 649 -12.14 -25.08 -32.81
N VAL A 650 -11.76 -23.82 -32.98
CA VAL A 650 -12.44 -22.85 -33.84
C VAL A 650 -11.67 -22.73 -35.16
N LYS A 651 -12.29 -23.12 -36.28
CA LYS A 651 -11.75 -22.89 -37.62
C LYS A 651 -12.14 -21.50 -38.07
N VAL A 652 -11.15 -20.70 -38.51
CA VAL A 652 -11.30 -19.30 -38.93
C VAL A 652 -10.71 -19.13 -40.33
N TRP A 653 -11.46 -18.52 -41.27
CA TRP A 653 -10.99 -18.32 -42.65
C TRP A 653 -11.63 -17.10 -43.30
N SER A 654 -10.95 -16.55 -44.31
CA SER A 654 -11.47 -15.48 -45.18
C SER A 654 -11.11 -15.78 -46.64
N LYS A 655 -11.98 -15.42 -47.56
CA LYS A 655 -11.68 -15.52 -49.00
C LYS A 655 -10.58 -14.55 -49.44
N GLU A 656 -10.39 -13.48 -48.68
CA GLU A 656 -9.43 -12.44 -48.99
C GLU A 656 -8.01 -12.77 -48.51
N VAL A 657 -7.84 -13.78 -47.63
CA VAL A 657 -6.55 -14.19 -47.09
C VAL A 657 -6.29 -15.67 -47.40
N LYS A 658 -5.54 -15.90 -48.47
CA LYS A 658 -5.25 -17.31 -48.93
C LYS A 658 -4.30 -18.06 -47.99
N ASN A 659 -3.32 -17.36 -47.43
CA ASN A 659 -2.29 -17.88 -46.54
C ASN A 659 -2.28 -17.09 -45.22
N PRO A 660 -3.21 -17.40 -44.29
CA PRO A 660 -3.23 -16.70 -43.01
C PRO A 660 -2.03 -17.11 -42.14
N THR A 661 -1.47 -16.13 -41.42
CA THR A 661 -0.38 -16.29 -40.44
C THR A 661 -0.73 -15.73 -39.11
N ILE A 662 -1.79 -14.90 -39.02
CA ILE A 662 -2.24 -14.24 -37.78
C ILE A 662 -3.77 -14.37 -37.72
N VAL A 663 -4.27 -14.62 -36.51
CA VAL A 663 -5.70 -14.55 -36.15
C VAL A 663 -5.91 -13.73 -34.93
N ARG A 664 -7.01 -12.94 -34.88
CA ARG A 664 -7.42 -12.19 -33.71
C ARG A 664 -8.94 -12.27 -33.52
N TYR A 665 -9.37 -12.02 -32.27
CA TYR A 665 -10.76 -12.08 -31.88
C TYR A 665 -11.13 -10.94 -30.92
N GLY A 666 -12.32 -10.38 -31.09
CA GLY A 666 -12.82 -9.31 -30.24
C GLY A 666 -11.95 -8.04 -30.32
N TRP A 667 -11.29 -7.79 -31.44
CA TRP A 667 -10.27 -6.75 -31.60
C TRP A 667 -10.85 -5.35 -31.83
N GLN A 668 -12.16 -5.23 -31.98
CA GLN A 668 -12.81 -3.92 -32.06
C GLN A 668 -12.80 -3.24 -30.68
N PRO A 669 -12.62 -1.93 -30.57
CA PRO A 669 -12.70 -1.19 -29.33
C PRO A 669 -13.99 -1.47 -28.54
N TYR A 670 -15.15 -1.19 -29.15
CA TYR A 670 -16.44 -1.76 -28.73
C TYR A 670 -16.71 -3.01 -29.57
N THR A 671 -16.75 -4.16 -28.93
CA THR A 671 -16.87 -5.45 -29.62
C THR A 671 -18.23 -6.11 -29.38
N LYS A 672 -18.69 -6.83 -30.41
CA LYS A 672 -19.85 -7.74 -30.35
C LYS A 672 -19.38 -9.20 -30.31
N ALA A 673 -18.24 -9.47 -29.77
CA ALA A 673 -17.66 -10.79 -29.60
C ALA A 673 -18.65 -11.72 -28.86
N ASN A 674 -18.95 -12.88 -29.41
CA ASN A 674 -20.02 -13.76 -28.95
C ASN A 674 -19.63 -15.21 -28.72
N LEU A 675 -18.33 -15.54 -28.77
CA LEU A 675 -17.86 -16.88 -28.41
C LEU A 675 -17.95 -17.10 -26.90
N VAL A 676 -18.62 -18.16 -26.49
CA VAL A 676 -18.72 -18.58 -25.09
C VAL A 676 -18.43 -20.08 -24.96
N ASN A 677 -18.11 -20.54 -23.75
CA ASN A 677 -18.05 -21.96 -23.42
C ASN A 677 -19.41 -22.49 -22.95
N GLY A 678 -19.47 -23.77 -22.59
CA GLY A 678 -20.69 -24.43 -22.11
C GLY A 678 -21.30 -23.79 -20.86
N ALA A 679 -20.51 -23.17 -20.01
CA ALA A 679 -20.97 -22.39 -18.86
C ALA A 679 -21.49 -21.00 -19.24
N GLY A 680 -21.48 -20.60 -20.51
CA GLY A 680 -21.91 -19.30 -20.98
C GLY A 680 -20.95 -18.17 -20.67
N MET A 681 -19.71 -18.45 -20.27
CA MET A 681 -18.69 -17.43 -20.02
C MET A 681 -18.03 -16.99 -21.33
N PRO A 682 -17.83 -15.66 -21.53
CA PRO A 682 -17.31 -15.12 -22.78
C PRO A 682 -15.82 -15.35 -22.95
N ALA A 683 -15.41 -15.54 -24.22
CA ALA A 683 -14.01 -15.61 -24.57
C ALA A 683 -13.32 -14.24 -24.45
N SER A 684 -12.08 -14.29 -24.02
CA SER A 684 -11.21 -13.11 -23.92
C SER A 684 -10.82 -12.58 -25.32
N THR A 685 -10.63 -11.28 -25.44
CA THR A 685 -9.94 -10.68 -26.59
C THR A 685 -8.53 -11.25 -26.70
N PHE A 686 -8.10 -11.58 -27.91
CA PHE A 686 -6.75 -12.08 -28.18
C PHE A 686 -6.23 -11.72 -29.58
N ARG A 687 -4.92 -11.79 -29.72
CA ARG A 687 -4.19 -11.77 -30.98
C ARG A 687 -3.05 -12.79 -30.92
N SER A 688 -2.86 -13.56 -32.02
CA SER A 688 -2.00 -14.76 -32.01
C SER A 688 -0.51 -14.50 -32.22
N ASP A 689 -0.11 -13.29 -32.57
CA ASP A 689 1.28 -12.89 -32.82
C ASP A 689 1.92 -12.07 -31.69
N PHE A 690 1.29 -12.08 -30.52
CA PHE A 690 1.81 -11.45 -29.29
C PHE A 690 2.20 -12.49 -28.24
#